data_e250c26083c113a4b9ba8177ef734f62
#
_entry.id   e250c26083c113a4b9ba8177ef734f62
#
_cell.length_a   1.000
_cell.length_b   1.000
_cell.length_c   1.000
_cell.angle_alpha   90.00
_cell.angle_beta   90.00
_cell.angle_gamma   90.00
#
_symmetry.space_group_name_H-M   'P 1'
#
loop_
_entity.id
_entity.type
_entity.pdbx_description
1 polymer ?
#
loop_
_entity_poly.entity_id
_entity_poly.type
_entity_poly.pdbx_seq_one_letter_code
_entity_poly.pdbx_strand_id
1 'polypeptide(L)'
;MKKIIIAIVLLSATYTKTNACSWSSEDGSFYNLFNQQLISDKSLLPFFLTYDETFYSANGLNDDATATQEIDYNILEWKKYFNNQLNEQELHYFVYQSSVADLSKISTSKSLKGINDTLKKQIYLTDKGIEAINYLLFAKKCEPFATSSEESDDENWYYGSIRKKMTKPEFMSTAKDGNLLYAATKDTDIKLRIAYQLVRLSHYGGFNDDAIRYFSTYVVPLKQKTLLYYYALEQKAGALFNQKKFAEAGNAFAEVFHNTTDRKIPCYASFRISNQMSFDKAILLCKTPNEKAALYVLRGFNKFSNGLSEMKNIYAVAPNSAYLELMACRALLQMEHTAFQIPNQYNDKNTFPLMNVAGKTYLQKAILFTQTLLKENKTKRIDFWQTYLAHLYLLNGEYAKAQATAQKINSTDKDIIAQKDKTEFCAYIGSLKTIDAAAEQKIYQRYLNQKEASNETGFVYEILGHNYILQNNLAKAFLCHNNFSGLYGSLNIAIINDLIDFVGKKNKSDFEQKLISDKIASDNALAELYDLKGTHYFKKDDLENALIWYKKVAENLAFLKQRSYDYDKDAYIETDGIFNGYSNISAGIFSSKVQTYFDNTVEQAFSDNTYTSFDFIRKSLNKQQLVEAMIQLKKMAAGKDEQAAKANFLLGNFYYNTSHWGYYRNFFYYEPGNYYLSYLYGYNTTPNTIKKTYNYNEGAGLITSNNPQKAYDFFIKAESISSNNELKAKSVFQASKCELDLFFSKGDNDYFGYGDDYKLLYSTSTRPMFKRLKDNYSQTAYYKEIQSNCNYFKYYLQFRL
;
A
#
# COMPACT_ATOMS: atom_id res chain seq x y z
N MET A 1 -42.22 19.80 -5.92
CA MET A 1 -41.23 20.09 -4.86
C MET A 1 -40.99 18.93 -3.91
N LYS A 2 -41.98 18.22 -3.34
CA LYS A 2 -41.73 17.07 -2.43
C LYS A 2 -40.99 15.89 -3.07
N LYS A 3 -41.14 15.59 -4.34
CA LYS A 3 -40.45 14.50 -5.02
C LYS A 3 -38.98 14.82 -5.36
N ILE A 4 -38.61 16.09 -5.47
CA ILE A 4 -37.23 16.54 -5.70
C ILE A 4 -36.41 16.51 -4.41
N ILE A 5 -37.03 16.80 -3.28
CA ILE A 5 -36.40 16.75 -1.96
C ILE A 5 -36.11 15.29 -1.56
N ILE A 6 -36.99 14.34 -1.90
CA ILE A 6 -36.76 12.92 -1.65
C ILE A 6 -35.61 12.36 -2.54
N ALA A 7 -35.50 12.85 -3.77
CA ALA A 7 -34.38 12.46 -4.65
C ALA A 7 -33.03 13.02 -4.16
N ILE A 8 -33.01 14.22 -3.57
CA ILE A 8 -31.78 14.80 -3.00
C ILE A 8 -31.41 14.13 -1.69
N VAL A 9 -32.35 13.68 -0.87
CA VAL A 9 -32.10 12.94 0.37
C VAL A 9 -31.66 11.50 0.08
N LEU A 10 -32.13 10.87 -0.99
CA LEU A 10 -31.68 9.55 -1.45
C LEU A 10 -30.29 9.59 -2.12
N LEU A 11 -29.93 10.71 -2.76
CA LEU A 11 -28.57 10.90 -3.32
C LEU A 11 -27.52 11.23 -2.25
N SER A 12 -27.92 11.77 -1.10
CA SER A 12 -27.01 12.02 0.02
C SER A 12 -26.79 10.81 0.95
N ALA A 13 -27.61 9.76 0.81
CA ALA A 13 -27.51 8.53 1.64
C ALA A 13 -26.66 7.42 0.99
N THR A 14 -26.14 7.61 -0.24
CA THR A 14 -25.34 6.60 -0.95
C THR A 14 -23.86 6.93 -1.07
N TYR A 15 -23.36 7.91 -0.33
CA TYR A 15 -21.92 8.02 -0.13
C TYR A 15 -21.47 7.04 0.98
N THR A 16 -21.63 5.76 0.72
CA THR A 16 -20.74 4.78 1.36
C THR A 16 -19.37 4.98 0.71
N LYS A 17 -18.38 5.37 1.50
CA LYS A 17 -16.96 5.31 1.10
C LYS A 17 -16.72 3.88 0.57
N THR A 18 -16.73 3.71 -0.73
CA THR A 18 -16.07 2.56 -1.33
C THR A 18 -14.60 2.79 -1.04
N ASN A 19 -14.07 2.11 -0.03
CA ASN A 19 -12.65 1.89 0.04
C ASN A 19 -12.30 1.19 -1.27
N ALA A 20 -11.83 1.96 -2.24
CA ALA A 20 -11.14 1.39 -3.38
C ALA A 20 -10.08 0.47 -2.78
N CYS A 21 -10.01 -0.77 -3.25
CA CYS A 21 -8.92 -1.67 -2.95
C CYS A 21 -7.65 -1.04 -3.50
N SER A 22 -7.12 -0.05 -2.79
CA SER A 22 -5.72 0.26 -2.89
C SER A 22 -5.03 -0.95 -2.28
N TRP A 23 -4.10 -1.50 -2.97
CA TRP A 23 -3.11 -2.41 -2.43
C TRP A 23 -2.36 -1.64 -1.34
N SER A 24 -2.93 -1.57 -0.14
CA SER A 24 -2.17 -1.23 1.02
C SER A 24 -1.22 -2.41 1.19
N SER A 25 0.04 -2.20 0.89
CA SER A 25 1.05 -3.10 1.36
C SER A 25 0.93 -3.11 2.89
N GLU A 26 0.33 -4.16 3.45
CA GLU A 26 0.34 -4.40 4.89
C GLU A 26 1.76 -4.56 5.44
N ASP A 27 2.77 -4.42 4.60
CA ASP A 27 4.19 -4.53 4.89
C ASP A 27 4.80 -3.24 5.47
N GLY A 28 4.01 -2.23 5.74
CA GLY A 28 4.48 -0.99 6.33
C GLY A 28 4.58 -1.06 7.85
N SER A 29 5.68 -1.55 8.36
CA SER A 29 6.11 -1.31 9.74
C SER A 29 6.58 0.13 9.99
N PHE A 30 5.99 1.06 9.30
CA PHE A 30 6.35 2.45 9.24
C PHE A 30 5.27 3.27 9.94
N TYR A 31 5.60 3.89 11.06
CA TYR A 31 4.60 4.47 11.95
C TYR A 31 4.38 5.97 11.77
N ASN A 32 5.35 6.69 11.20
CA ASN A 32 5.30 8.15 11.02
C ASN A 32 4.79 8.88 12.28
N LEU A 33 5.37 8.55 13.42
CA LEU A 33 4.91 9.06 14.72
C LEU A 33 5.32 10.49 14.98
N PHE A 34 6.34 10.99 14.31
CA PHE A 34 6.81 12.35 14.47
C PHE A 34 5.96 13.30 13.66
N ASN A 35 5.34 14.27 14.32
CA ASN A 35 4.43 15.20 13.68
C ASN A 35 5.19 16.21 12.80
N GLN A 36 5.03 16.11 11.48
CA GLN A 36 5.63 17.03 10.52
C GLN A 36 5.07 18.46 10.63
N GLN A 37 3.92 18.65 11.28
CA GLN A 37 3.38 19.97 11.57
C GLN A 37 4.28 20.78 12.52
N LEU A 38 5.27 20.18 13.16
CA LEU A 38 6.30 20.86 13.94
C LEU A 38 7.23 21.72 13.08
N ILE A 39 7.30 21.51 11.77
CA ILE A 39 8.10 22.32 10.84
C ILE A 39 7.56 23.75 10.85
N SER A 40 8.48 24.72 11.07
CA SER A 40 8.11 26.12 11.30
C SER A 40 7.55 26.82 10.06
N ASP A 41 8.01 26.47 8.86
CA ASP A 41 7.57 27.07 7.60
C ASP A 41 6.45 26.23 6.96
N LYS A 42 5.22 26.68 7.08
CA LYS A 42 4.04 26.01 6.53
C LYS A 42 3.98 26.04 4.99
N SER A 43 4.77 26.87 4.31
CA SER A 43 4.91 26.79 2.85
C SER A 43 5.55 25.48 2.37
N LEU A 44 6.13 24.70 3.29
CA LEU A 44 6.71 23.40 3.04
C LEU A 44 5.71 22.23 3.17
N LEU A 45 4.46 22.53 3.54
CA LEU A 45 3.41 21.50 3.67
C LEU A 45 3.31 20.53 2.48
N PRO A 46 3.44 20.97 1.20
CA PRO A 46 3.42 20.05 0.06
C PRO A 46 4.55 19.01 0.05
N PHE A 47 5.59 19.19 0.87
CA PHE A 47 6.71 18.26 1.03
C PHE A 47 6.61 17.36 2.26
N PHE A 48 5.54 17.45 3.00
CA PHE A 48 5.27 16.49 4.06
C PHE A 48 4.98 15.14 3.41
N LEU A 49 5.55 14.10 3.98
CA LEU A 49 5.46 12.77 3.41
C LEU A 49 4.37 11.96 4.10
N THR A 50 3.68 11.13 3.32
CA THR A 50 2.86 10.04 3.84
C THR A 50 3.75 8.90 4.32
N TYR A 51 3.15 7.90 4.97
CA TYR A 51 3.86 6.68 5.35
C TYR A 51 4.41 5.89 4.13
N ASP A 52 3.86 6.07 2.93
CA ASP A 52 4.36 5.46 1.68
C ASP A 52 5.54 6.22 1.05
N GLU A 53 6.14 7.16 1.75
CA GLU A 53 7.15 8.10 1.20
C GLU A 53 6.66 8.92 -0.01
N THR A 54 5.37 8.99 -0.23
CA THR A 54 4.77 9.88 -1.22
C THR A 54 4.46 11.24 -0.61
N PHE A 55 4.57 12.28 -1.39
CA PHE A 55 4.16 13.60 -0.92
C PHE A 55 2.65 13.62 -0.68
N TYR A 56 2.23 14.33 0.36
CA TYR A 56 0.87 14.81 0.40
C TYR A 56 0.68 15.67 -0.84
N SER A 57 0.07 15.12 -1.90
CA SER A 57 -0.37 15.93 -3.01
C SER A 57 -1.40 16.92 -2.50
N ALA A 58 -1.47 18.09 -3.11
CA ALA A 58 -2.52 19.07 -2.78
C ALA A 58 -3.93 18.45 -2.82
N ASN A 59 -4.12 17.39 -3.61
CA ASN A 59 -5.34 16.60 -3.70
C ASN A 59 -5.45 15.49 -2.64
N GLY A 60 -4.35 14.96 -2.12
CA GLY A 60 -4.36 13.86 -1.15
C GLY A 60 -4.63 14.29 0.30
N LEU A 61 -4.39 15.58 0.64
CA LEU A 61 -4.83 16.15 1.91
C LEU A 61 -6.30 16.56 1.91
N ASN A 62 -6.94 16.60 0.73
CA ASN A 62 -8.29 17.13 0.54
C ASN A 62 -9.39 16.07 0.62
N ASP A 63 -9.08 14.79 0.87
CA ASP A 63 -10.10 13.77 1.12
C ASP A 63 -10.74 13.89 2.51
N ASP A 64 -10.13 14.64 3.41
CA ASP A 64 -10.78 15.06 4.64
C ASP A 64 -11.32 16.49 4.50
N ALA A 65 -12.60 16.65 4.68
CA ALA A 65 -13.54 17.75 4.52
C ALA A 65 -13.17 19.16 5.04
N THR A 66 -11.91 19.49 5.10
CA THR A 66 -11.41 20.86 5.25
C THR A 66 -10.55 21.23 4.04
N ALA A 67 -11.16 21.19 2.85
CA ALA A 67 -10.59 21.80 1.67
C ALA A 67 -10.34 23.28 1.98
N THR A 68 -9.13 23.60 2.41
CA THR A 68 -8.65 24.97 2.36
C THR A 68 -8.70 25.35 0.89
N GLN A 69 -9.56 26.29 0.58
CA GLN A 69 -9.74 26.83 -0.76
C GLN A 69 -8.33 27.07 -1.35
N GLU A 70 -8.04 26.43 -2.47
CA GLU A 70 -6.70 26.53 -3.10
C GLU A 70 -6.40 28.00 -3.37
N ILE A 71 -5.35 28.53 -2.77
CA ILE A 71 -5.00 29.95 -2.86
C ILE A 71 -4.48 30.24 -4.27
N ASP A 72 -5.24 31.00 -5.07
CA ASP A 72 -4.76 31.52 -6.34
C ASP A 72 -3.85 32.73 -6.12
N TYR A 73 -2.56 32.46 -6.04
CA TYR A 73 -1.55 33.51 -5.84
C TYR A 73 -1.51 34.52 -6.99
N ASN A 74 -1.88 34.15 -8.22
CA ASN A 74 -2.00 35.10 -9.34
C ASN A 74 -3.15 36.07 -9.10
N ILE A 75 -4.28 35.61 -8.60
CA ILE A 75 -5.41 36.50 -8.21
C ILE A 75 -5.01 37.42 -7.08
N LEU A 76 -4.25 36.96 -6.10
CA LEU A 76 -3.73 37.82 -5.03
C LEU A 76 -2.79 38.92 -5.57
N GLU A 77 -1.95 38.63 -6.55
CA GLU A 77 -1.11 39.65 -7.20
C GLU A 77 -1.97 40.64 -8.02
N TRP A 78 -3.05 40.20 -8.68
CA TRP A 78 -3.99 41.09 -9.34
C TRP A 78 -4.77 41.96 -8.33
N LYS A 79 -5.12 41.43 -7.17
CA LYS A 79 -5.77 42.18 -6.10
C LYS A 79 -4.87 43.33 -5.59
N LYS A 80 -3.57 43.06 -5.39
CA LYS A 80 -2.58 44.11 -5.08
C LYS A 80 -2.46 45.12 -6.20
N TYR A 81 -2.40 44.70 -7.46
CA TYR A 81 -2.33 45.58 -8.62
C TYR A 81 -3.47 46.58 -8.67
N PHE A 82 -4.69 46.16 -8.38
CA PHE A 82 -5.86 47.04 -8.34
C PHE A 82 -6.12 47.67 -6.96
N ASN A 83 -5.13 47.69 -6.06
CA ASN A 83 -5.22 48.26 -4.71
C ASN A 83 -6.43 47.76 -3.90
N ASN A 84 -6.79 46.49 -4.02
CA ASN A 84 -7.96 45.82 -3.40
C ASN A 84 -9.33 46.38 -3.82
N GLN A 85 -9.43 47.11 -4.94
CA GLN A 85 -10.68 47.64 -5.44
C GLN A 85 -11.61 46.58 -6.07
N LEU A 86 -11.06 45.41 -6.40
CA LEU A 86 -11.77 44.25 -6.90
C LEU A 86 -11.64 43.13 -5.91
N ASN A 87 -12.72 42.39 -5.67
CA ASN A 87 -12.65 41.15 -4.87
C ASN A 87 -12.14 39.97 -5.71
N GLU A 88 -11.89 38.84 -5.05
CA GLU A 88 -11.27 37.67 -5.71
C GLU A 88 -12.16 37.03 -6.77
N GLN A 89 -13.49 37.03 -6.59
CA GLN A 89 -14.42 36.51 -7.59
C GLN A 89 -14.45 37.41 -8.85
N GLU A 90 -14.45 38.75 -8.69
CA GLU A 90 -14.38 39.69 -9.79
C GLU A 90 -13.06 39.57 -10.54
N LEU A 91 -11.94 39.37 -9.82
CA LEU A 91 -10.64 39.18 -10.42
C LEU A 91 -10.53 37.85 -11.13
N HIS A 92 -11.10 36.80 -10.55
CA HIS A 92 -11.15 35.48 -11.20
C HIS A 92 -11.90 35.55 -12.52
N TYR A 93 -13.07 36.21 -12.53
CA TYR A 93 -13.81 36.43 -13.77
C TYR A 93 -13.01 37.28 -14.77
N PHE A 94 -12.43 38.38 -14.32
CA PHE A 94 -11.62 39.29 -15.15
C PHE A 94 -10.45 38.62 -15.82
N VAL A 95 -9.69 37.83 -15.05
CA VAL A 95 -8.45 37.22 -15.50
C VAL A 95 -8.68 35.99 -16.36
N TYR A 96 -9.61 35.12 -15.93
CA TYR A 96 -9.76 33.80 -16.56
C TYR A 96 -11.00 33.66 -17.45
N GLN A 97 -12.13 34.28 -17.07
CA GLN A 97 -13.43 34.04 -17.72
C GLN A 97 -13.85 35.14 -18.71
N SER A 98 -13.23 36.33 -18.65
CA SER A 98 -13.61 37.42 -19.53
C SER A 98 -13.36 37.07 -21.01
N SER A 99 -14.34 37.41 -21.88
CA SER A 99 -14.24 37.11 -23.30
C SER A 99 -13.23 38.01 -24.02
N VAL A 100 -12.55 37.50 -25.04
CA VAL A 100 -11.65 38.31 -25.91
C VAL A 100 -12.48 39.45 -26.56
N ALA A 101 -13.75 39.20 -26.89
CA ALA A 101 -14.62 40.21 -27.54
C ALA A 101 -14.89 41.40 -26.60
N ASP A 102 -15.23 41.13 -25.33
CA ASP A 102 -15.49 42.19 -24.35
C ASP A 102 -14.23 42.99 -24.04
N LEU A 103 -13.13 42.27 -23.77
CA LEU A 103 -11.84 42.93 -23.52
C LEU A 103 -11.37 43.78 -24.72
N SER A 104 -11.51 43.32 -25.94
CA SER A 104 -11.16 44.09 -27.16
C SER A 104 -12.04 45.33 -27.33
N LYS A 105 -13.34 45.20 -27.05
CA LYS A 105 -14.27 46.29 -27.11
C LYS A 105 -13.93 47.39 -26.08
N ILE A 106 -13.63 47.03 -24.83
CA ILE A 106 -13.21 48.00 -23.81
C ILE A 106 -11.90 48.68 -24.23
N SER A 107 -10.92 47.90 -24.68
CA SER A 107 -9.61 48.40 -25.10
C SER A 107 -9.73 49.46 -26.22
N THR A 108 -10.57 49.22 -27.23
CA THR A 108 -10.66 50.05 -28.41
C THR A 108 -11.63 51.25 -28.23
N SER A 109 -12.83 51.02 -27.68
CA SER A 109 -13.86 52.04 -27.52
C SER A 109 -13.75 52.84 -26.24
N LYS A 110 -12.95 52.38 -25.27
CA LYS A 110 -12.88 52.92 -23.91
C LYS A 110 -14.26 53.11 -23.28
N SER A 111 -15.21 52.22 -23.56
CA SER A 111 -16.60 52.26 -23.14
C SER A 111 -17.03 50.90 -22.60
N LEU A 112 -17.90 50.93 -21.55
CA LEU A 112 -18.50 49.73 -20.94
C LEU A 112 -19.91 49.44 -21.51
N LYS A 113 -20.35 50.18 -22.52
CA LYS A 113 -21.70 49.97 -23.13
C LYS A 113 -21.76 48.61 -23.84
N GLY A 114 -22.71 47.76 -23.41
CA GLY A 114 -22.91 46.42 -23.97
C GLY A 114 -21.82 45.42 -23.63
N ILE A 115 -21.15 45.61 -22.50
CA ILE A 115 -20.18 44.72 -21.88
C ILE A 115 -20.88 43.88 -20.81
N ASN A 116 -20.37 42.73 -20.49
CA ASN A 116 -20.87 41.89 -19.40
C ASN A 116 -20.91 42.67 -18.05
N ASP A 117 -21.95 42.45 -17.26
CA ASP A 117 -22.21 43.21 -16.02
C ASP A 117 -21.06 43.11 -15.00
N THR A 118 -20.38 41.98 -14.95
CA THR A 118 -19.21 41.75 -14.04
C THR A 118 -18.03 42.66 -14.41
N LEU A 119 -17.89 43.06 -15.67
CA LEU A 119 -16.86 43.98 -16.17
C LEU A 119 -17.30 45.45 -16.22
N LYS A 120 -18.46 45.81 -15.70
CA LYS A 120 -18.99 47.19 -15.78
C LYS A 120 -18.40 48.19 -14.76
N LYS A 121 -17.31 47.88 -14.11
CA LYS A 121 -16.64 48.78 -13.17
C LYS A 121 -15.79 49.80 -13.90
N GLN A 122 -15.87 51.06 -13.48
CA GLN A 122 -15.16 52.20 -14.13
C GLN A 122 -13.64 52.06 -14.08
N ILE A 123 -13.11 51.30 -13.15
CA ILE A 123 -11.66 51.03 -13.03
C ILE A 123 -11.03 50.46 -14.30
N TYR A 124 -11.83 49.80 -15.15
CA TYR A 124 -11.34 49.25 -16.41
C TYR A 124 -11.13 50.32 -17.48
N LEU A 125 -11.66 51.55 -17.31
CA LEU A 125 -11.46 52.67 -18.20
C LEU A 125 -10.28 53.56 -17.82
N THR A 126 -9.65 53.32 -16.66
CA THR A 126 -8.42 54.00 -16.27
C THR A 126 -7.25 53.53 -17.13
N ASP A 127 -6.19 54.33 -17.24
CA ASP A 127 -4.94 53.92 -17.96
C ASP A 127 -4.43 52.55 -17.42
N LYS A 128 -4.45 52.39 -16.09
CA LYS A 128 -4.05 51.15 -15.43
C LYS A 128 -4.94 50.00 -15.82
N GLY A 129 -6.26 50.21 -15.85
CA GLY A 129 -7.22 49.17 -16.30
C GLY A 129 -7.07 48.80 -17.77
N ILE A 130 -6.83 49.77 -18.65
CA ILE A 130 -6.61 49.56 -20.09
C ILE A 130 -5.29 48.79 -20.33
N GLU A 131 -4.20 49.12 -19.62
CA GLU A 131 -2.98 48.34 -19.71
C GLU A 131 -3.14 46.91 -19.26
N ALA A 132 -3.90 46.67 -18.19
CA ALA A 132 -4.26 45.31 -17.73
C ALA A 132 -5.05 44.53 -18.77
N ILE A 133 -6.07 45.18 -19.40
CA ILE A 133 -6.88 44.57 -20.46
C ILE A 133 -6.01 44.22 -21.69
N ASN A 134 -5.13 45.14 -22.12
CA ASN A 134 -4.22 44.88 -23.25
C ASN A 134 -3.29 43.69 -22.96
N TYR A 135 -2.80 43.59 -21.70
CA TYR A 135 -2.02 42.43 -21.28
C TYR A 135 -2.84 41.14 -21.35
N LEU A 136 -4.09 41.15 -20.84
CA LEU A 136 -4.95 39.94 -20.86
C LEU A 136 -5.26 39.48 -22.27
N LEU A 137 -5.49 40.40 -23.22
CA LEU A 137 -5.64 40.06 -24.62
C LEU A 137 -4.38 39.36 -25.18
N PHE A 138 -3.21 39.86 -24.84
CA PHE A 138 -1.95 39.19 -25.19
C PHE A 138 -1.78 37.85 -24.49
N ALA A 139 -2.11 37.72 -23.19
CA ALA A 139 -2.03 36.50 -22.44
C ALA A 139 -2.95 35.41 -23.02
N LYS A 140 -4.20 35.74 -23.37
CA LYS A 140 -5.12 34.85 -24.06
C LYS A 140 -4.65 34.40 -25.43
N LYS A 141 -3.90 35.25 -26.15
CA LYS A 141 -3.23 34.83 -27.40
C LYS A 141 -2.12 33.81 -27.16
N CYS A 142 -1.41 33.90 -26.06
CA CYS A 142 -0.36 32.96 -25.67
C CYS A 142 -0.88 31.63 -25.09
N GLU A 143 -2.07 31.63 -24.50
CA GLU A 143 -2.64 30.54 -23.72
C GLU A 143 -2.66 29.20 -24.48
N PRO A 144 -3.11 29.08 -25.75
CA PRO A 144 -3.19 27.79 -26.43
C PRO A 144 -1.83 27.09 -26.59
N PHE A 145 -0.74 27.83 -26.53
CA PHE A 145 0.63 27.32 -26.69
C PHE A 145 1.31 27.03 -25.34
N ALA A 146 0.75 27.49 -24.25
CA ALA A 146 1.38 27.43 -22.94
C ALA A 146 0.55 26.66 -21.91
N THR A 147 -0.71 26.37 -22.22
CA THR A 147 -1.63 25.62 -21.35
C THR A 147 -2.06 24.35 -22.07
N SER A 148 -2.16 23.25 -21.35
CA SER A 148 -2.72 22.00 -21.86
C SER A 148 -4.23 22.07 -21.80
N SER A 149 -4.94 21.68 -22.87
CA SER A 149 -6.39 21.50 -22.84
C SER A 149 -6.73 20.15 -22.19
N GLU A 150 -7.72 20.14 -21.32
CA GLU A 150 -8.30 18.93 -20.74
C GLU A 150 -9.33 18.26 -21.68
N GLU A 151 -9.17 18.32 -22.96
CA GLU A 151 -9.94 17.48 -23.86
C GLU A 151 -9.30 16.09 -23.87
N SER A 152 -9.63 15.29 -22.84
CA SER A 152 -9.46 13.86 -22.87
C SER A 152 -10.65 13.26 -23.61
N ASP A 153 -10.47 12.82 -24.83
CA ASP A 153 -11.29 11.72 -25.35
C ASP A 153 -11.11 10.53 -24.39
N ASP A 154 -12.19 9.96 -23.87
CA ASP A 154 -12.23 8.92 -22.85
C ASP A 154 -11.43 7.64 -23.17
N GLU A 155 -10.87 7.51 -24.35
CA GLU A 155 -10.08 6.35 -24.80
C GLU A 155 -8.55 6.48 -24.62
N ASN A 156 -8.02 7.65 -24.21
CA ASN A 156 -6.58 7.89 -24.12
C ASN A 156 -6.13 8.42 -22.74
N TRP A 157 -6.53 7.79 -21.68
CA TRP A 157 -6.07 8.08 -20.32
C TRP A 157 -4.52 8.03 -20.17
N TYR A 158 -3.83 7.34 -21.05
CA TYR A 158 -2.37 7.15 -21.01
C TYR A 158 -1.55 8.29 -21.64
N TYR A 159 -2.16 9.20 -22.37
CA TYR A 159 -1.44 10.31 -23.03
C TYR A 159 -1.82 11.63 -22.38
N GLY A 160 -0.88 12.19 -21.59
CA GLY A 160 -1.05 13.49 -20.94
C GLY A 160 -1.51 14.58 -21.91
N SER A 161 -2.27 15.54 -21.36
CA SER A 161 -2.83 16.72 -22.02
C SER A 161 -1.92 17.33 -23.10
N ILE A 162 -2.42 17.39 -24.32
CA ILE A 162 -1.66 17.84 -25.49
C ILE A 162 -1.74 19.36 -25.61
N ARG A 163 -0.61 20.06 -25.48
CA ARG A 163 -0.51 21.48 -25.85
C ARG A 163 -0.46 21.64 -27.37
N LYS A 164 -1.06 22.72 -27.87
CA LYS A 164 -0.89 23.08 -29.27
C LYS A 164 0.59 23.33 -29.54
N LYS A 165 1.18 22.57 -30.47
CA LYS A 165 2.56 22.74 -30.88
C LYS A 165 2.73 24.05 -31.66
N MET A 166 3.61 24.95 -31.20
CA MET A 166 3.86 26.23 -31.83
C MET A 166 4.87 26.11 -32.97
N THR A 167 4.51 26.67 -34.12
CA THR A 167 5.44 26.80 -35.26
C THR A 167 6.31 28.05 -35.10
N LYS A 168 7.47 28.07 -35.78
CA LYS A 168 8.36 29.22 -35.72
C LYS A 168 7.72 30.54 -36.24
N PRO A 169 6.93 30.56 -37.33
CA PRO A 169 6.18 31.76 -37.75
C PRO A 169 5.18 32.25 -36.71
N GLU A 170 4.39 31.34 -36.11
CA GLU A 170 3.44 31.70 -35.06
C GLU A 170 4.15 32.32 -33.84
N PHE A 171 5.28 31.72 -33.43
CA PHE A 171 6.12 32.28 -32.38
C PHE A 171 6.59 33.69 -32.71
N MET A 172 7.20 33.87 -33.87
CA MET A 172 7.73 35.20 -34.28
C MET A 172 6.66 36.28 -34.35
N SER A 173 5.48 35.93 -34.88
CA SER A 173 4.34 36.85 -34.92
C SER A 173 3.86 37.22 -33.52
N THR A 174 3.63 36.22 -32.65
CA THR A 174 3.13 36.48 -31.30
C THR A 174 4.16 37.21 -30.43
N ALA A 175 5.42 36.86 -30.56
CA ALA A 175 6.50 37.54 -29.86
C ALA A 175 6.68 39.00 -30.34
N LYS A 176 6.49 39.31 -31.63
CA LYS A 176 6.47 40.67 -32.14
C LYS A 176 5.39 41.51 -31.48
N ASP A 177 4.16 40.96 -31.37
CA ASP A 177 3.06 41.67 -30.69
C ASP A 177 3.38 41.92 -29.22
N GLY A 178 3.94 40.94 -28.51
CA GLY A 178 4.37 41.07 -27.12
C GLY A 178 5.48 42.14 -26.95
N ASN A 179 6.45 42.20 -27.89
CA ASN A 179 7.51 43.23 -27.88
C ASN A 179 6.95 44.64 -28.10
N LEU A 180 5.99 44.80 -29.02
CA LEU A 180 5.31 46.07 -29.25
C LEU A 180 4.49 46.49 -28.02
N LEU A 181 3.77 45.56 -27.44
CA LEU A 181 3.00 45.83 -26.24
C LEU A 181 3.91 46.20 -25.04
N TYR A 182 5.00 45.48 -24.82
CA TYR A 182 5.96 45.79 -23.78
C TYR A 182 6.53 47.22 -23.93
N ALA A 183 6.86 47.62 -25.16
CA ALA A 183 7.38 48.95 -25.43
C ALA A 183 6.32 50.05 -25.20
N ALA A 184 5.05 49.79 -25.54
CA ALA A 184 3.95 50.74 -25.37
C ALA A 184 3.45 50.87 -23.92
N THR A 185 3.61 49.84 -23.10
CA THR A 185 3.16 49.80 -21.69
C THR A 185 4.03 50.71 -20.83
N LYS A 186 3.42 51.45 -19.93
CA LYS A 186 4.14 52.32 -18.97
C LYS A 186 4.23 51.68 -17.59
N ASP A 187 3.18 50.99 -17.17
CA ASP A 187 3.11 50.34 -15.89
C ASP A 187 4.12 49.18 -15.79
N THR A 188 4.93 49.22 -14.73
CA THR A 188 6.01 48.25 -14.53
C THR A 188 5.53 46.86 -14.14
N ASP A 189 4.40 46.74 -13.45
CA ASP A 189 3.82 45.44 -13.12
C ASP A 189 3.26 44.75 -14.36
N ILE A 190 2.63 45.52 -15.24
CA ILE A 190 2.12 45.01 -16.53
C ILE A 190 3.31 44.66 -17.44
N LYS A 191 4.37 45.48 -17.49
CA LYS A 191 5.61 45.11 -18.18
C LYS A 191 6.16 43.77 -17.75
N LEU A 192 6.21 43.53 -16.43
CA LEU A 192 6.69 42.27 -15.89
C LEU A 192 5.78 41.09 -16.31
N ARG A 193 4.47 41.27 -16.31
CA ARG A 193 3.52 40.27 -16.82
C ARG A 193 3.69 39.94 -18.28
N ILE A 194 3.90 40.97 -19.14
CA ILE A 194 4.17 40.78 -20.58
C ILE A 194 5.51 40.03 -20.75
N ALA A 195 6.53 40.44 -20.03
CA ALA A 195 7.86 39.81 -20.08
C ALA A 195 7.77 38.31 -19.64
N TYR A 196 7.01 38.01 -18.58
CA TYR A 196 6.75 36.66 -18.18
C TYR A 196 6.10 35.86 -19.30
N GLN A 197 5.06 36.35 -19.98
CA GLN A 197 4.43 35.62 -21.07
C GLN A 197 5.38 35.40 -22.24
N LEU A 198 6.25 36.35 -22.55
CA LEU A 198 7.27 36.17 -23.60
C LEU A 198 8.28 35.07 -23.23
N VAL A 199 8.74 35.04 -21.98
CA VAL A 199 9.66 33.99 -21.51
C VAL A 199 8.94 32.63 -21.51
N ARG A 200 7.72 32.57 -21.03
CA ARG A 200 6.90 31.34 -20.96
C ARG A 200 6.61 30.78 -22.36
N LEU A 201 6.15 31.63 -23.26
CA LEU A 201 5.87 31.28 -24.65
C LEU A 201 7.11 30.71 -25.35
N SER A 202 8.26 31.38 -25.17
CA SER A 202 9.55 30.95 -25.73
C SER A 202 9.98 29.58 -25.18
N HIS A 203 9.89 29.40 -23.88
CA HIS A 203 10.24 28.11 -23.24
C HIS A 203 9.38 26.97 -23.76
N TYR A 204 8.05 27.12 -23.73
CA TYR A 204 7.13 26.05 -24.16
C TYR A 204 7.13 25.83 -25.69
N GLY A 205 7.48 26.86 -26.48
CA GLY A 205 7.70 26.75 -27.90
C GLY A 205 9.02 26.09 -28.28
N GLY A 206 9.92 25.83 -27.33
CA GLY A 206 11.26 25.26 -27.54
C GLY A 206 12.31 26.30 -27.99
N PHE A 207 11.96 27.61 -27.99
CA PHE A 207 12.86 28.74 -28.33
C PHE A 207 13.67 29.16 -27.09
N ASN A 208 14.52 28.25 -26.60
CA ASN A 208 15.18 28.39 -25.30
C ASN A 208 16.14 29.60 -25.24
N ASP A 209 16.83 29.95 -26.33
CA ASP A 209 17.68 31.15 -26.39
C ASP A 209 16.85 32.43 -26.23
N ASP A 210 15.67 32.48 -26.85
CA ASP A 210 14.74 33.60 -26.70
C ASP A 210 14.18 33.73 -25.30
N ALA A 211 13.86 32.61 -24.63
CA ALA A 211 13.41 32.61 -23.25
C ALA A 211 14.46 33.24 -22.30
N ILE A 212 15.73 32.83 -22.46
CA ILE A 212 16.86 33.38 -21.69
C ILE A 212 17.10 34.86 -22.01
N ARG A 213 17.02 35.21 -23.28
CA ARG A 213 17.18 36.58 -23.75
C ARG A 213 16.07 37.50 -23.23
N TYR A 214 14.80 37.12 -23.35
CA TYR A 214 13.68 37.92 -22.84
C TYR A 214 13.78 38.13 -21.34
N PHE A 215 14.13 37.07 -20.58
CA PHE A 215 14.35 37.23 -19.16
C PHE A 215 15.42 38.27 -18.84
N SER A 216 16.56 38.17 -19.51
CA SER A 216 17.70 39.09 -19.29
C SER A 216 17.40 40.51 -19.70
N THR A 217 16.68 40.69 -20.84
CA THR A 217 16.43 42.00 -21.44
C THR A 217 15.21 42.70 -20.85
N TYR A 218 14.16 41.97 -20.45
CA TYR A 218 12.87 42.54 -20.07
C TYR A 218 12.54 42.35 -18.61
N VAL A 219 12.94 41.25 -17.97
CA VAL A 219 12.61 40.98 -16.55
C VAL A 219 13.64 41.61 -15.62
N VAL A 220 14.92 41.35 -15.84
CA VAL A 220 16.00 41.81 -14.95
C VAL A 220 16.05 43.34 -14.80
N PRO A 221 15.89 44.16 -15.86
CA PRO A 221 15.96 45.61 -15.73
C PRO A 221 14.86 46.27 -14.91
N LEU A 222 13.70 45.57 -14.72
CA LEU A 222 12.60 46.08 -13.91
C LEU A 222 12.93 46.10 -12.42
N LYS A 223 13.94 45.35 -11.97
CA LYS A 223 14.43 45.26 -10.57
C LYS A 223 13.32 44.88 -9.55
N GLN A 224 12.21 44.30 -10.01
CA GLN A 224 11.09 43.89 -9.17
C GLN A 224 11.17 42.36 -8.95
N LYS A 225 11.36 41.93 -7.70
CA LYS A 225 11.37 40.53 -7.33
C LYS A 225 10.01 40.15 -6.70
N THR A 226 8.94 40.32 -7.49
CA THR A 226 7.59 39.86 -7.15
C THR A 226 7.38 38.40 -7.53
N LEU A 227 6.23 37.85 -7.23
CA LEU A 227 5.86 36.47 -7.64
C LEU A 227 6.07 36.25 -9.15
N LEU A 228 5.70 37.21 -9.98
CA LEU A 228 5.84 37.12 -11.43
C LEU A 228 7.29 37.09 -11.91
N TYR A 229 8.21 37.72 -11.19
CA TYR A 229 9.65 37.56 -11.44
C TYR A 229 10.08 36.10 -11.28
N TYR A 230 9.63 35.46 -10.19
CA TYR A 230 9.97 34.07 -9.94
C TYR A 230 9.28 33.12 -10.92
N TYR A 231 8.05 33.42 -11.37
CA TYR A 231 7.41 32.68 -12.46
C TYR A 231 8.22 32.76 -13.77
N ALA A 232 8.70 33.94 -14.09
CA ALA A 232 9.57 34.13 -15.29
C ALA A 232 10.92 33.40 -15.12
N LEU A 233 11.50 33.44 -13.92
CA LEU A 233 12.74 32.73 -13.58
C LEU A 233 12.62 31.22 -13.69
N GLU A 234 11.49 30.66 -13.27
CA GLU A 234 11.17 29.23 -13.43
C GLU A 234 11.16 28.83 -14.90
N GLN A 235 10.51 29.63 -15.78
CA GLN A 235 10.48 29.33 -17.19
C GLN A 235 11.88 29.44 -17.83
N LYS A 236 12.68 30.42 -17.41
CA LYS A 236 14.12 30.51 -17.80
C LYS A 236 14.89 29.28 -17.30
N ALA A 237 14.64 28.81 -16.10
CA ALA A 237 15.28 27.60 -15.54
C ALA A 237 14.99 26.38 -16.43
N GLY A 238 13.74 26.21 -16.87
CA GLY A 238 13.36 25.18 -17.83
C GLY A 238 14.08 25.28 -19.15
N ALA A 239 14.22 26.50 -19.69
CA ALA A 239 14.97 26.77 -20.93
C ALA A 239 16.46 26.44 -20.76
N LEU A 240 17.09 26.81 -19.66
CA LEU A 240 18.47 26.44 -19.32
C LEU A 240 18.65 24.92 -19.21
N PHE A 241 17.71 24.24 -18.60
CA PHE A 241 17.71 22.78 -18.50
C PHE A 241 17.68 22.13 -19.89
N ASN A 242 16.79 22.60 -20.78
CA ASN A 242 16.70 22.11 -22.16
C ASN A 242 18.01 22.33 -22.96
N GLN A 243 18.77 23.36 -22.57
CA GLN A 243 20.12 23.61 -23.13
C GLN A 243 21.25 22.84 -22.43
N LYS A 244 20.90 21.91 -21.51
CA LYS A 244 21.86 21.14 -20.71
C LYS A 244 22.74 21.98 -19.78
N LYS A 245 22.34 23.21 -19.47
CA LYS A 245 22.96 24.09 -18.48
C LYS A 245 22.43 23.78 -17.08
N PHE A 246 22.72 22.56 -16.61
CA PHE A 246 22.08 22.00 -15.41
C PHE A 246 22.40 22.75 -14.13
N ALA A 247 23.61 23.31 -14.01
CA ALA A 247 24.02 24.07 -12.83
C ALA A 247 23.23 25.38 -12.70
N GLU A 248 23.15 26.12 -13.80
CA GLU A 248 22.40 27.38 -13.86
C GLU A 248 20.90 27.16 -13.71
N ALA A 249 20.37 26.10 -14.30
CA ALA A 249 18.97 25.71 -14.15
C ALA A 249 18.67 25.36 -12.68
N GLY A 250 19.51 24.54 -12.05
CA GLY A 250 19.36 24.15 -10.66
C GLY A 250 19.41 25.31 -9.68
N ASN A 251 20.34 26.25 -9.90
CA ASN A 251 20.40 27.47 -9.09
C ASN A 251 19.13 28.32 -9.25
N ALA A 252 18.62 28.48 -10.48
CA ALA A 252 17.40 29.24 -10.72
C ALA A 252 16.19 28.56 -10.09
N PHE A 253 16.05 27.24 -10.19
CA PHE A 253 14.98 26.49 -9.50
C PHE A 253 15.08 26.64 -7.98
N ALA A 254 16.27 26.63 -7.40
CA ALA A 254 16.45 26.84 -5.97
C ALA A 254 16.06 28.26 -5.52
N GLU A 255 16.38 29.30 -6.32
CA GLU A 255 15.96 30.66 -6.07
C GLU A 255 14.43 30.78 -6.09
N VAL A 256 13.75 30.16 -7.07
CA VAL A 256 12.28 30.11 -7.14
C VAL A 256 11.70 29.33 -5.97
N PHE A 257 12.21 28.13 -5.71
CA PHE A 257 11.77 27.27 -4.61
C PHE A 257 11.80 27.99 -3.26
N HIS A 258 12.86 28.76 -3.03
CA HIS A 258 13.01 29.48 -1.77
C HIS A 258 12.01 30.65 -1.63
N ASN A 259 11.75 31.37 -2.72
CA ASN A 259 11.03 32.63 -2.68
C ASN A 259 9.53 32.54 -3.03
N THR A 260 9.01 31.33 -3.35
CA THR A 260 7.60 31.12 -3.68
C THR A 260 7.01 30.01 -2.81
N THR A 261 5.67 30.03 -2.67
CA THR A 261 4.95 28.94 -2.00
C THR A 261 4.40 27.94 -3.03
N ASP A 262 3.71 28.43 -4.04
CA ASP A 262 3.00 27.64 -5.06
C ASP A 262 3.94 26.99 -6.10
N ARG A 263 5.17 27.48 -6.26
CA ARG A 263 6.14 26.94 -7.23
C ARG A 263 7.10 25.91 -6.64
N LYS A 264 6.97 25.56 -5.37
CA LYS A 264 7.87 24.59 -4.75
C LYS A 264 7.77 23.20 -5.39
N ILE A 265 6.57 22.67 -5.57
CA ILE A 265 6.35 21.35 -6.23
C ILE A 265 6.78 21.37 -7.70
N PRO A 266 6.37 22.35 -8.55
CA PRO A 266 6.87 22.46 -9.90
C PRO A 266 8.40 22.54 -10.02
N CYS A 267 9.06 23.30 -9.12
CA CYS A 267 10.52 23.38 -9.07
C CYS A 267 11.15 22.03 -8.73
N TYR A 268 10.61 21.33 -7.75
CA TYR A 268 11.07 19.98 -7.42
C TYR A 268 10.88 19.01 -8.59
N ALA A 269 9.70 19.00 -9.22
CA ALA A 269 9.40 18.14 -10.36
C ALA A 269 10.31 18.39 -11.56
N SER A 270 10.76 19.65 -11.73
CA SER A 270 11.64 20.05 -12.84
C SER A 270 13.14 19.93 -12.51
N PHE A 271 13.49 19.77 -11.24
CA PHE A 271 14.88 19.67 -10.80
C PHE A 271 15.49 18.31 -11.18
N ARG A 272 16.53 18.31 -12.05
CA ARG A 272 17.13 17.09 -12.61
C ARG A 272 18.66 17.20 -12.69
N ILE A 273 19.32 17.46 -11.56
CA ILE A 273 20.80 17.39 -11.52
C ILE A 273 21.21 15.98 -11.11
N SER A 274 21.80 15.24 -12.05
CA SER A 274 22.16 13.84 -11.87
C SER A 274 23.63 13.61 -11.46
N ASN A 275 24.49 14.63 -11.58
CA ASN A 275 25.90 14.49 -11.26
C ASN A 275 26.40 15.52 -10.25
N GLN A 276 27.37 15.11 -9.43
CA GLN A 276 27.91 15.92 -8.35
C GLN A 276 28.57 17.21 -8.84
N MET A 277 29.29 17.17 -9.95
CA MET A 277 29.98 18.33 -10.48
C MET A 277 29.03 19.47 -10.88
N SER A 278 27.91 19.16 -11.51
CA SER A 278 26.88 20.16 -11.83
C SER A 278 26.20 20.70 -10.59
N PHE A 279 26.00 19.83 -9.58
CA PHE A 279 25.43 20.24 -8.30
C PHE A 279 26.37 21.21 -7.54
N ASP A 280 27.65 20.90 -7.46
CA ASP A 280 28.64 21.76 -6.81
C ASP A 280 28.75 23.13 -7.49
N LYS A 281 28.69 23.17 -8.84
CA LYS A 281 28.59 24.42 -9.58
C LYS A 281 27.32 25.20 -9.25
N ALA A 282 26.15 24.50 -9.11
CA ALA A 282 24.91 25.17 -8.75
C ALA A 282 24.99 25.79 -7.32
N ILE A 283 25.61 25.10 -6.36
CA ILE A 283 25.87 25.62 -5.01
C ILE A 283 26.74 26.87 -5.06
N LEU A 284 27.75 26.94 -5.93
CA LEU A 284 28.61 28.10 -6.05
C LEU A 284 27.86 29.31 -6.66
N LEU A 285 26.83 29.10 -7.45
CA LEU A 285 25.99 30.15 -8.05
C LEU A 285 25.01 30.76 -7.04
N CYS A 286 24.69 30.04 -5.93
CA CYS A 286 23.76 30.51 -4.90
C CYS A 286 24.31 31.73 -4.17
N LYS A 287 23.48 32.75 -4.01
CA LYS A 287 23.84 34.04 -3.39
C LYS A 287 23.64 34.04 -1.85
N THR A 288 22.72 33.21 -1.38
CA THR A 288 22.33 33.18 0.04
C THR A 288 22.48 31.76 0.64
N PRO A 289 22.69 31.67 1.96
CA PRO A 289 22.64 30.38 2.66
C PRO A 289 21.35 29.58 2.43
N ASN A 290 20.22 30.28 2.37
CA ASN A 290 18.92 29.65 2.17
C ASN A 290 18.73 29.09 0.75
N GLU A 291 19.24 29.74 -0.28
CA GLU A 291 19.29 29.18 -1.64
C GLU A 291 20.13 27.89 -1.68
N LYS A 292 21.29 27.88 -1.00
CA LYS A 292 22.09 26.65 -0.85
C LYS A 292 21.32 25.54 -0.14
N ALA A 293 20.64 25.88 0.96
CA ALA A 293 19.80 24.97 1.69
C ALA A 293 18.64 24.41 0.82
N ALA A 294 18.02 25.26 0.00
CA ALA A 294 16.99 24.84 -0.96
C ALA A 294 17.51 23.82 -1.99
N LEU A 295 18.75 24.00 -2.51
CA LEU A 295 19.37 23.00 -3.38
C LEU A 295 19.56 21.65 -2.69
N TYR A 296 20.02 21.64 -1.44
CA TYR A 296 20.16 20.42 -0.66
C TYR A 296 18.80 19.74 -0.42
N VAL A 297 17.73 20.51 -0.19
CA VAL A 297 16.36 19.97 -0.09
C VAL A 297 15.94 19.34 -1.40
N LEU A 298 16.06 20.04 -2.53
CA LEU A 298 15.67 19.54 -3.84
C LEU A 298 16.39 18.23 -4.18
N ARG A 299 17.68 18.10 -3.84
CA ARG A 299 18.42 16.85 -3.96
C ARG A 299 17.98 15.82 -2.93
N GLY A 300 17.71 16.24 -1.70
CA GLY A 300 17.38 15.39 -0.56
C GLY A 300 16.06 14.64 -0.70
N PHE A 301 15.14 15.14 -1.51
CA PHE A 301 13.89 14.46 -1.81
C PHE A 301 13.97 13.48 -3.00
N ASN A 302 15.12 13.35 -3.63
CA ASN A 302 15.31 12.29 -4.60
C ASN A 302 15.26 10.92 -3.90
N LYS A 303 14.63 9.93 -4.54
CA LYS A 303 14.42 8.56 -3.99
C LYS A 303 15.72 7.92 -3.45
N PHE A 304 16.84 8.18 -4.08
CA PHE A 304 18.14 7.58 -3.72
C PHE A 304 19.03 8.50 -2.86
N SER A 305 18.52 9.64 -2.41
CA SER A 305 19.29 10.54 -1.57
C SER A 305 19.37 10.03 -0.13
N ASN A 306 20.40 10.48 0.61
CA ASN A 306 20.54 10.22 2.02
C ASN A 306 20.12 11.47 2.81
N GLY A 307 18.92 11.44 3.39
CA GLY A 307 18.33 12.58 4.12
C GLY A 307 19.21 13.09 5.26
N LEU A 308 19.88 12.21 5.99
CA LEU A 308 20.81 12.61 7.08
C LEU A 308 22.05 13.33 6.56
N SER A 309 22.56 12.96 5.39
CA SER A 309 23.67 13.66 4.78
C SER A 309 23.28 15.06 4.34
N GLU A 310 22.10 15.19 3.71
CA GLU A 310 21.58 16.51 3.31
C GLU A 310 21.22 17.38 4.51
N MET A 311 20.67 16.81 5.57
CA MET A 311 20.46 17.50 6.84
C MET A 311 21.76 18.10 7.39
N LYS A 312 22.88 17.37 7.34
CA LYS A 312 24.21 17.87 7.75
C LYS A 312 24.69 19.00 6.85
N ASN A 313 24.49 18.88 5.53
CA ASN A 313 24.86 19.91 4.57
C ASN A 313 24.06 21.22 4.81
N ILE A 314 22.76 21.10 5.06
CA ILE A 314 21.90 22.25 5.37
C ILE A 314 22.33 22.90 6.69
N TYR A 315 22.59 22.10 7.72
CA TYR A 315 23.07 22.62 9.00
C TYR A 315 24.36 23.42 8.87
N ALA A 316 25.28 22.96 8.03
CA ALA A 316 26.55 23.66 7.81
C ALA A 316 26.38 25.05 7.15
N VAL A 317 25.35 25.24 6.31
CA VAL A 317 25.17 26.50 5.56
C VAL A 317 24.06 27.38 6.13
N ALA A 318 22.98 26.80 6.69
CA ALA A 318 21.80 27.53 7.14
C ALA A 318 21.17 26.86 8.39
N PRO A 319 21.83 26.87 9.55
CA PRO A 319 21.40 26.15 10.75
C PRO A 319 20.04 26.58 11.31
N ASN A 320 19.55 27.77 10.94
CA ASN A 320 18.26 28.31 11.35
C ASN A 320 17.17 28.20 10.29
N SER A 321 17.41 27.49 9.20
CA SER A 321 16.45 27.34 8.13
C SER A 321 15.42 26.25 8.45
N ALA A 322 14.14 26.48 8.15
CA ALA A 322 13.09 25.46 8.21
C ALA A 322 13.35 24.27 7.28
N TYR A 323 14.21 24.44 6.28
CA TYR A 323 14.69 23.35 5.44
C TYR A 323 15.46 22.29 6.24
N LEU A 324 16.13 22.69 7.32
CA LEU A 324 16.79 21.76 8.22
C LEU A 324 15.77 20.89 8.97
N GLU A 325 14.68 21.51 9.46
CA GLU A 325 13.58 20.81 10.12
C GLU A 325 12.88 19.82 9.16
N LEU A 326 12.59 20.26 7.92
CA LEU A 326 12.01 19.43 6.88
C LEU A 326 12.91 18.22 6.56
N MET A 327 14.22 18.46 6.42
CA MET A 327 15.15 17.37 6.10
C MET A 327 15.38 16.43 7.28
N ALA A 328 15.23 16.91 8.52
CA ALA A 328 15.24 16.06 9.71
C ALA A 328 14.04 15.10 9.68
N CYS A 329 12.84 15.57 9.36
CA CYS A 329 11.67 14.71 9.17
C CYS A 329 11.87 13.70 8.02
N ARG A 330 12.44 14.14 6.89
CA ARG A 330 12.77 13.25 5.77
C ARG A 330 13.77 12.16 6.19
N ALA A 331 14.82 12.53 6.91
CA ALA A 331 15.83 11.59 7.40
C ALA A 331 15.23 10.57 8.37
N LEU A 332 14.30 11.01 9.22
CA LEU A 332 13.57 10.15 10.15
C LEU A 332 12.70 9.15 9.41
N LEU A 333 11.92 9.59 8.43
CA LEU A 333 11.07 8.73 7.62
C LEU A 333 11.88 7.69 6.84
N GLN A 334 12.99 8.08 6.21
CA GLN A 334 13.90 7.13 5.55
C GLN A 334 14.46 6.10 6.53
N MET A 335 14.78 6.52 7.73
CA MET A 335 15.29 5.64 8.77
C MET A 335 14.20 4.66 9.23
N GLU A 336 12.99 5.15 9.52
CA GLU A 336 11.87 4.30 9.93
C GLU A 336 11.54 3.28 8.84
N HIS A 337 11.41 3.71 7.59
CA HIS A 337 11.15 2.84 6.46
C HIS A 337 12.24 1.76 6.30
N THR A 338 13.52 2.14 6.38
CA THR A 338 14.64 1.20 6.25
C THR A 338 14.79 0.31 7.46
N ALA A 339 14.57 0.84 8.66
CA ALA A 339 14.78 0.10 9.91
C ALA A 339 13.67 -0.90 10.18
N PHE A 340 12.42 -0.53 9.91
CA PHE A 340 11.25 -1.34 10.19
C PHE A 340 10.75 -2.15 9.00
N GLN A 341 11.28 -1.95 7.80
CA GLN A 341 11.13 -2.93 6.72
C GLN A 341 11.87 -4.19 7.13
N ILE A 342 11.10 -5.15 7.58
CA ILE A 342 11.59 -6.35 8.18
C ILE A 342 12.09 -7.32 7.11
N PRO A 343 13.39 -7.49 7.00
CA PRO A 343 13.91 -8.69 6.40
C PRO A 343 13.76 -9.82 7.45
N ASN A 344 13.45 -10.96 6.99
CA ASN A 344 13.27 -12.26 7.59
C ASN A 344 14.29 -12.76 8.63
N GLN A 345 14.97 -11.94 9.37
CA GLN A 345 16.12 -12.31 10.18
C GLN A 345 16.03 -11.94 11.66
N TYR A 346 14.83 -11.72 12.19
CA TYR A 346 14.72 -11.47 13.62
C TYR A 346 14.62 -12.75 14.44
N ASN A 347 15.78 -13.25 14.86
CA ASN A 347 15.90 -14.26 15.91
C ASN A 347 16.14 -13.64 17.29
N ASP A 348 16.26 -12.33 17.42
CA ASP A 348 16.52 -11.68 18.70
C ASP A 348 15.22 -11.27 19.38
N LYS A 349 14.76 -12.11 20.32
CA LYS A 349 13.55 -11.91 21.12
C LYS A 349 13.64 -10.73 22.09
N ASN A 350 14.79 -10.07 22.20
CA ASN A 350 15.08 -9.20 23.34
C ASN A 350 15.16 -7.71 23.02
N THR A 351 14.99 -7.29 21.77
CA THR A 351 15.13 -5.88 21.38
C THR A 351 13.90 -5.35 20.66
N PHE A 352 13.28 -4.36 21.27
CA PHE A 352 12.29 -3.51 20.62
C PHE A 352 12.78 -2.04 20.64
N PRO A 353 12.52 -1.22 19.62
CA PRO A 353 11.90 -1.62 18.36
C PRO A 353 12.79 -2.57 17.54
N LEU A 354 12.15 -3.46 16.79
CA LEU A 354 12.85 -4.41 15.94
C LEU A 354 13.44 -3.67 14.74
N MET A 355 14.73 -3.44 14.77
CA MET A 355 15.46 -2.75 13.71
C MET A 355 16.52 -3.64 13.09
N ASN A 356 16.66 -3.55 11.77
CA ASN A 356 17.82 -4.13 11.11
C ASN A 356 19.12 -3.35 11.43
N VAL A 357 20.27 -3.95 11.16
CA VAL A 357 21.58 -3.36 11.48
C VAL A 357 21.79 -2.01 10.78
N ALA A 358 21.34 -1.88 9.55
CA ALA A 358 21.48 -0.64 8.77
C ALA A 358 20.65 0.50 9.37
N GLY A 359 19.38 0.23 9.72
CA GLY A 359 18.49 1.19 10.39
C GLY A 359 19.02 1.61 11.76
N LYS A 360 19.51 0.66 12.57
CA LYS A 360 20.13 0.95 13.87
C LYS A 360 21.35 1.85 13.74
N THR A 361 22.21 1.58 12.77
CA THR A 361 23.39 2.39 12.48
C THR A 361 22.99 3.81 12.02
N TYR A 362 21.99 3.92 11.17
CA TYR A 362 21.49 5.22 10.71
C TYR A 362 20.93 6.04 11.86
N LEU A 363 20.11 5.43 12.73
CA LEU A 363 19.53 6.04 13.91
C LEU A 363 20.59 6.55 14.89
N GLN A 364 21.61 5.75 15.16
CA GLN A 364 22.72 6.17 16.03
C GLN A 364 23.46 7.39 15.46
N LYS A 365 23.68 7.43 14.14
CA LYS A 365 24.29 8.60 13.47
C LYS A 365 23.38 9.84 13.56
N ALA A 366 22.07 9.69 13.48
CA ALA A 366 21.11 10.77 13.65
C ALA A 366 21.09 11.30 15.08
N ILE A 367 21.10 10.41 16.08
CA ILE A 367 21.21 10.77 17.51
C ILE A 367 22.46 11.59 17.76
N LEU A 368 23.63 11.09 17.34
CA LEU A 368 24.91 11.77 17.55
C LEU A 368 24.95 13.14 16.88
N PHE A 369 24.43 13.24 15.66
CA PHE A 369 24.36 14.52 14.97
C PHE A 369 23.44 15.51 15.71
N THR A 370 22.27 15.08 16.17
CA THR A 370 21.33 15.95 16.88
C THR A 370 21.87 16.39 18.24
N GLN A 371 22.58 15.51 18.97
CA GLN A 371 23.31 15.88 20.19
C GLN A 371 24.37 16.96 19.91
N THR A 372 25.13 16.81 18.82
CA THR A 372 26.14 17.78 18.41
C THR A 372 25.50 19.13 18.08
N LEU A 373 24.40 19.13 17.30
CA LEU A 373 23.64 20.32 16.95
C LEU A 373 23.16 21.08 18.21
N LEU A 374 22.59 20.36 19.16
CA LEU A 374 22.12 20.93 20.42
C LEU A 374 23.27 21.48 21.26
N LYS A 375 24.43 20.81 21.30
CA LYS A 375 25.63 21.26 22.00
C LYS A 375 26.23 22.53 21.37
N GLU A 376 26.23 22.61 20.04
CA GLU A 376 26.77 23.79 19.33
C GLU A 376 25.85 25.01 19.44
N ASN A 377 24.58 24.80 19.76
CA ASN A 377 23.58 25.87 20.00
C ASN A 377 23.49 26.95 18.88
N LYS A 378 23.61 26.50 17.61
CA LYS A 378 23.52 27.39 16.44
C LYS A 378 22.10 27.53 15.90
N THR A 379 21.17 26.69 16.36
CA THR A 379 19.75 26.71 15.92
C THR A 379 18.90 27.49 16.92
N LYS A 380 17.84 28.15 16.41
CA LYS A 380 16.89 28.89 17.25
C LYS A 380 15.78 28.02 17.84
N ARG A 381 15.44 26.91 17.20
CA ARG A 381 14.35 26.00 17.57
C ARG A 381 14.84 24.85 18.45
N ILE A 382 15.40 25.21 19.64
CA ILE A 382 15.94 24.21 20.58
C ILE A 382 14.86 23.24 21.04
N ASP A 383 13.62 23.70 21.24
CA ASP A 383 12.46 22.89 21.59
C ASP A 383 12.18 21.79 20.51
N PHE A 384 12.18 22.15 19.22
CA PHE A 384 12.05 21.20 18.12
C PHE A 384 13.16 20.14 18.16
N TRP A 385 14.42 20.55 18.31
CA TRP A 385 15.55 19.63 18.30
C TRP A 385 15.62 18.72 19.52
N GLN A 386 15.19 19.22 20.69
CA GLN A 386 15.04 18.39 21.89
C GLN A 386 13.90 17.35 21.67
N THR A 387 12.79 17.78 21.08
CA THR A 387 11.67 16.88 20.74
C THR A 387 12.11 15.81 19.74
N TYR A 388 12.82 16.21 18.69
CA TYR A 388 13.39 15.31 17.70
C TYR A 388 14.35 14.28 18.36
N LEU A 389 15.26 14.74 19.23
CA LEU A 389 16.19 13.85 19.94
C LEU A 389 15.47 12.88 20.87
N ALA A 390 14.45 13.35 21.61
CA ALA A 390 13.66 12.49 22.48
C ALA A 390 12.97 11.37 21.68
N HIS A 391 12.44 11.72 20.51
CA HIS A 391 11.84 10.76 19.60
C HIS A 391 12.86 9.74 19.03
N LEU A 392 14.04 10.20 18.64
CA LEU A 392 15.12 9.31 18.21
C LEU A 392 15.52 8.31 19.31
N TYR A 393 15.58 8.75 20.58
CA TYR A 393 15.82 7.83 21.70
C TYR A 393 14.67 6.83 21.90
N LEU A 394 13.41 7.26 21.71
CA LEU A 394 12.26 6.37 21.76
C LEU A 394 12.41 5.25 20.72
N LEU A 395 12.68 5.61 19.46
CA LEU A 395 12.88 4.64 18.38
C LEU A 395 14.09 3.73 18.61
N ASN A 396 15.13 4.22 19.30
CA ASN A 396 16.30 3.41 19.65
C ASN A 396 16.08 2.47 20.86
N GLY A 397 14.89 2.49 21.48
CA GLY A 397 14.61 1.71 22.69
C GLY A 397 15.25 2.26 23.96
N GLU A 398 15.84 3.46 23.89
CA GLU A 398 16.46 4.13 25.04
C GLU A 398 15.43 4.94 25.84
N TYR A 399 14.40 4.26 26.34
CA TYR A 399 13.21 4.88 26.93
C TYR A 399 13.51 5.86 28.06
N ALA A 400 14.44 5.52 28.96
CA ALA A 400 14.83 6.42 30.03
C ALA A 400 15.45 7.73 29.52
N LYS A 401 16.27 7.66 28.44
CA LYS A 401 16.82 8.85 27.80
C LYS A 401 15.75 9.64 27.04
N ALA A 402 14.81 8.97 26.41
CA ALA A 402 13.68 9.60 25.76
C ALA A 402 12.86 10.44 26.74
N GLN A 403 12.47 9.85 27.88
CA GLN A 403 11.77 10.53 28.96
C GLN A 403 12.57 11.72 29.53
N ALA A 404 13.83 11.48 29.91
CA ALA A 404 14.68 12.53 30.47
C ALA A 404 14.96 13.69 29.52
N THR A 405 14.98 13.42 28.20
CA THR A 405 15.13 14.47 27.19
C THR A 405 13.81 15.22 26.98
N ALA A 406 12.69 14.50 26.92
CA ALA A 406 11.37 15.10 26.76
C ALA A 406 11.02 16.01 27.95
N GLN A 407 11.34 15.62 29.20
CA GLN A 407 11.12 16.45 30.40
C GLN A 407 11.84 17.79 30.36
N LYS A 408 12.95 17.91 29.63
CA LYS A 408 13.70 19.16 29.48
C LYS A 408 13.10 20.12 28.46
N ILE A 409 12.14 19.67 27.66
CA ILE A 409 11.52 20.49 26.64
C ILE A 409 10.64 21.54 27.31
N ASN A 410 10.98 22.79 27.07
CA ASN A 410 10.21 23.95 27.49
C ASN A 410 9.74 24.68 26.23
N SER A 411 8.46 24.61 25.92
CA SER A 411 7.85 25.22 24.73
C SER A 411 6.42 25.67 25.03
N THR A 412 5.97 26.71 24.35
CA THR A 412 4.58 27.16 24.32
C THR A 412 3.85 26.72 23.06
N ASP A 413 4.56 26.10 22.14
CA ASP A 413 4.02 25.53 20.91
C ASP A 413 3.20 24.28 21.21
N LYS A 414 1.91 24.31 20.88
CA LYS A 414 0.96 23.21 21.17
C LYS A 414 1.36 21.91 20.50
N ASP A 415 1.90 21.98 19.27
CA ASP A 415 2.33 20.80 18.54
C ASP A 415 3.57 20.16 19.16
N ILE A 416 4.54 20.98 19.62
CA ILE A 416 5.70 20.52 20.39
C ILE A 416 5.26 19.83 21.69
N ILE A 417 4.32 20.44 22.43
CA ILE A 417 3.80 19.88 23.69
C ILE A 417 3.11 18.54 23.43
N ALA A 418 2.29 18.45 22.38
CA ALA A 418 1.62 17.22 22.01
C ALA A 418 2.62 16.12 21.61
N GLN A 419 3.63 16.43 20.81
CA GLN A 419 4.67 15.48 20.42
C GLN A 419 5.52 15.01 21.61
N LYS A 420 5.88 15.94 22.50
CA LYS A 420 6.56 15.63 23.76
C LYS A 420 5.77 14.60 24.56
N ASP A 421 4.49 14.91 24.83
CA ASP A 421 3.60 14.07 25.62
C ASP A 421 3.41 12.67 24.99
N LYS A 422 3.25 12.59 23.66
CA LYS A 422 3.26 11.33 22.90
C LYS A 422 4.54 10.53 23.14
N THR A 423 5.69 11.18 22.99
CA THR A 423 7.00 10.54 23.13
C THR A 423 7.22 10.03 24.56
N GLU A 424 6.86 10.83 25.57
CA GLU A 424 6.96 10.46 26.99
C GLU A 424 6.10 9.24 27.30
N PHE A 425 4.87 9.20 26.79
CA PHE A 425 3.96 8.09 27.07
C PHE A 425 4.38 6.80 26.36
N CYS A 426 4.79 6.86 25.10
CA CYS A 426 5.34 5.70 24.41
C CYS A 426 6.60 5.17 25.09
N ALA A 427 7.48 6.07 25.55
CA ALA A 427 8.66 5.69 26.32
C ALA A 427 8.30 5.10 27.70
N TYR A 428 7.27 5.60 28.36
CA TYR A 428 6.71 4.99 29.59
C TYR A 428 6.30 3.54 29.33
N ILE A 429 5.49 3.27 28.29
CA ILE A 429 5.06 1.90 27.96
C ILE A 429 6.27 1.00 27.69
N GLY A 430 7.23 1.48 26.88
CA GLY A 430 8.44 0.71 26.57
C GLY A 430 9.32 0.42 27.79
N SER A 431 9.29 1.27 28.80
CA SER A 431 10.05 1.09 30.04
C SER A 431 9.44 0.11 31.03
N LEU A 432 8.18 -0.29 30.84
CA LEU A 432 7.49 -1.20 31.74
C LEU A 432 8.08 -2.61 31.63
N LYS A 433 8.52 -3.16 32.74
CA LYS A 433 8.98 -4.56 32.80
C LYS A 433 7.84 -5.57 32.76
N THR A 434 6.67 -5.16 33.26
CA THR A 434 5.46 -5.96 33.29
C THR A 434 4.27 -5.07 32.95
N ILE A 435 3.43 -5.53 32.05
CA ILE A 435 2.15 -4.89 31.76
C ILE A 435 1.11 -5.53 32.67
N ASP A 436 0.70 -4.79 33.68
CA ASP A 436 -0.37 -5.18 34.60
C ASP A 436 -1.71 -4.51 34.23
N ALA A 437 -2.77 -4.84 34.95
CA ALA A 437 -4.11 -4.30 34.72
C ALA A 437 -4.17 -2.76 34.85
N ALA A 438 -3.36 -2.17 35.73
CA ALA A 438 -3.31 -0.71 35.91
C ALA A 438 -2.65 -0.04 34.70
N ALA A 439 -1.56 -0.62 34.17
CA ALA A 439 -0.91 -0.17 32.95
C ALA A 439 -1.85 -0.31 31.74
N GLU A 440 -2.54 -1.47 31.60
CA GLU A 440 -3.54 -1.69 30.57
C GLU A 440 -4.65 -0.63 30.61
N GLN A 441 -5.19 -0.34 31.76
CA GLN A 441 -6.26 0.67 31.92
C GLN A 441 -5.78 2.06 31.53
N LYS A 442 -4.56 2.43 31.92
CA LYS A 442 -3.96 3.73 31.55
C LYS A 442 -3.75 3.86 30.03
N ILE A 443 -3.31 2.77 29.40
CA ILE A 443 -3.11 2.72 27.93
C ILE A 443 -4.46 2.80 27.21
N TYR A 444 -5.45 2.06 27.69
CA TYR A 444 -6.80 2.08 27.16
C TYR A 444 -7.38 3.50 27.19
N GLN A 445 -7.33 4.17 28.33
CA GLN A 445 -7.87 5.52 28.46
C GLN A 445 -7.22 6.52 27.50
N ARG A 446 -5.94 6.37 27.22
CA ARG A 446 -5.23 7.32 26.39
C ARG A 446 -5.34 7.07 24.90
N TYR A 447 -5.19 5.83 24.45
CA TYR A 447 -5.06 5.51 23.04
C TYR A 447 -6.21 4.69 22.46
N LEU A 448 -6.76 3.78 23.24
CA LEU A 448 -7.70 2.80 22.75
C LEU A 448 -9.15 3.22 22.89
N ASN A 449 -9.43 4.18 23.78
CA ASN A 449 -10.77 4.75 23.96
C ASN A 449 -11.12 5.81 22.89
N GLN A 450 -10.26 6.03 21.91
CA GLN A 450 -10.51 6.97 20.81
C GLN A 450 -11.38 6.32 19.73
N LYS A 451 -12.20 7.14 19.04
CA LYS A 451 -13.12 6.64 18.00
C LYS A 451 -12.42 6.16 16.73
N GLU A 452 -11.22 6.68 16.46
CA GLU A 452 -10.43 6.34 15.27
C GLU A 452 -9.05 5.84 15.70
N ALA A 453 -8.59 4.75 15.07
CA ALA A 453 -7.24 4.26 15.28
C ALA A 453 -6.24 5.27 14.70
N SER A 454 -5.28 5.71 15.49
CA SER A 454 -4.18 6.54 15.03
C SER A 454 -2.94 5.69 14.74
N ASN A 455 -1.99 6.24 13.99
CA ASN A 455 -0.68 5.59 13.75
C ASN A 455 0.03 5.27 15.08
N GLU A 456 -0.23 6.05 16.11
CA GLU A 456 0.27 5.81 17.47
C GLU A 456 -0.22 4.50 18.06
N THR A 457 -1.48 4.14 17.81
CA THR A 457 -2.08 2.90 18.28
C THR A 457 -1.32 1.69 17.75
N GLY A 458 -0.93 1.71 16.47
CA GLY A 458 -0.13 0.66 15.87
C GLY A 458 1.23 0.48 16.57
N PHE A 459 1.94 1.59 16.80
CA PHE A 459 3.23 1.57 17.50
C PHE A 459 3.09 1.10 18.97
N VAL A 460 2.03 1.53 19.65
CA VAL A 460 1.75 1.10 21.02
C VAL A 460 1.47 -0.40 21.06
N TYR A 461 0.70 -0.93 20.12
CA TYR A 461 0.47 -2.37 20.03
C TYR A 461 1.75 -3.16 19.77
N GLU A 462 2.68 -2.66 18.96
CA GLU A 462 3.98 -3.31 18.75
C GLU A 462 4.79 -3.41 20.07
N ILE A 463 4.87 -2.32 20.83
CA ILE A 463 5.56 -2.34 22.14
C ILE A 463 4.87 -3.30 23.11
N LEU A 464 3.55 -3.24 23.19
CA LEU A 464 2.76 -4.11 24.06
C LEU A 464 2.93 -5.58 23.68
N GLY A 465 2.85 -5.89 22.39
CA GLY A 465 3.03 -7.25 21.89
C GLY A 465 4.40 -7.82 22.27
N HIS A 466 5.44 -7.03 22.12
CA HIS A 466 6.78 -7.42 22.56
C HIS A 466 6.83 -7.71 24.07
N ASN A 467 6.29 -6.82 24.90
CA ASN A 467 6.26 -7.01 26.34
C ASN A 467 5.42 -8.22 26.76
N TYR A 468 4.30 -8.49 26.10
CA TYR A 468 3.49 -9.68 26.34
C TYR A 468 4.21 -10.98 25.94
N ILE A 469 5.05 -10.96 24.88
CA ILE A 469 5.93 -12.12 24.57
C ILE A 469 6.85 -12.40 25.75
N LEU A 470 7.49 -11.37 26.30
CA LEU A 470 8.40 -11.51 27.45
C LEU A 470 7.68 -12.03 28.70
N GLN A 471 6.38 -11.75 28.85
CA GLN A 471 5.52 -12.24 29.92
C GLN A 471 4.88 -13.60 29.62
N ASN A 472 5.16 -14.20 28.47
CA ASN A 472 4.56 -15.44 27.98
C ASN A 472 3.02 -15.35 27.87
N ASN A 473 2.47 -14.15 27.59
CA ASN A 473 1.05 -13.95 27.30
C ASN A 473 0.85 -13.95 25.79
N LEU A 474 0.76 -15.15 25.21
CA LEU A 474 0.78 -15.33 23.75
C LEU A 474 -0.48 -14.79 23.07
N ALA A 475 -1.64 -14.87 23.72
CA ALA A 475 -2.90 -14.35 23.19
C ALA A 475 -2.82 -12.84 22.96
N LYS A 476 -2.49 -12.06 24.01
CA LYS A 476 -2.39 -10.61 23.90
C LYS A 476 -1.23 -10.20 22.99
N ALA A 477 -0.11 -10.90 23.04
CA ALA A 477 1.03 -10.67 22.14
C ALA A 477 0.63 -10.83 20.67
N PHE A 478 -0.02 -11.94 20.35
CA PHE A 478 -0.48 -12.21 18.98
C PHE A 478 -1.46 -11.15 18.48
N LEU A 479 -2.46 -10.80 19.27
CA LEU A 479 -3.47 -9.81 18.89
C LEU A 479 -2.91 -8.39 18.79
N CYS A 480 -1.87 -8.05 19.55
CA CYS A 480 -1.19 -6.78 19.38
C CYS A 480 -0.47 -6.69 18.03
N HIS A 481 0.15 -7.78 17.58
CA HIS A 481 0.95 -7.80 16.35
C HIS A 481 0.17 -8.20 15.09
N ASN A 482 -0.95 -8.93 15.23
CA ASN A 482 -1.67 -9.52 14.10
C ASN A 482 -3.18 -9.33 14.26
N ASN A 483 -3.87 -9.40 13.12
CA ASN A 483 -5.29 -9.66 13.12
C ASN A 483 -5.55 -11.17 13.32
N PHE A 484 -6.74 -11.51 13.75
CA PHE A 484 -7.15 -12.90 14.01
C PHE A 484 -6.96 -13.83 12.81
N SER A 485 -7.20 -13.31 11.59
CA SER A 485 -6.98 -14.04 10.34
C SER A 485 -5.54 -14.55 10.16
N GLY A 486 -4.57 -13.95 10.80
CA GLY A 486 -3.17 -14.42 10.78
C GLY A 486 -2.97 -15.82 11.36
N LEU A 487 -3.92 -16.32 12.17
CA LEU A 487 -3.88 -17.69 12.68
C LEU A 487 -4.07 -18.76 11.60
N TYR A 488 -4.87 -18.45 10.57
CA TYR A 488 -5.14 -19.39 9.48
C TYR A 488 -3.87 -19.81 8.72
N GLY A 489 -2.85 -18.95 8.70
CA GLY A 489 -1.56 -19.25 8.09
C GLY A 489 -0.57 -20.00 8.99
N SER A 490 -0.78 -20.06 10.29
CA SER A 490 0.21 -20.64 11.22
C SER A 490 -0.27 -21.87 12.00
N LEU A 491 -1.53 -21.92 12.39
CA LEU A 491 -2.10 -22.94 13.28
C LEU A 491 -1.24 -23.23 14.53
N ASN A 492 -0.59 -22.20 15.08
CA ASN A 492 0.24 -22.36 16.28
C ASN A 492 -0.64 -22.74 17.47
N ILE A 493 -0.48 -23.99 17.94
CA ILE A 493 -1.34 -24.56 18.98
C ILE A 493 -1.20 -23.85 20.33
N ALA A 494 -0.03 -23.33 20.67
CA ALA A 494 0.16 -22.61 21.93
C ALA A 494 -0.63 -21.29 21.92
N ILE A 495 -0.57 -20.54 20.81
CA ILE A 495 -1.35 -19.31 20.64
C ILE A 495 -2.85 -19.61 20.63
N ILE A 496 -3.27 -20.64 19.91
CA ILE A 496 -4.68 -21.04 19.86
C ILE A 496 -5.21 -21.39 21.25
N ASN A 497 -4.44 -22.11 22.05
CA ASN A 497 -4.82 -22.43 23.45
C ASN A 497 -4.98 -21.16 24.29
N ASP A 498 -3.98 -20.28 24.29
CA ASP A 498 -4.03 -19.01 25.02
C ASP A 498 -5.22 -18.14 24.59
N LEU A 499 -5.48 -18.09 23.27
CA LEU A 499 -6.61 -17.33 22.72
C LEU A 499 -7.96 -17.94 23.13
N ILE A 500 -8.10 -19.26 23.20
CA ILE A 500 -9.31 -19.92 23.70
C ILE A 500 -9.58 -19.46 25.15
N ASP A 501 -8.56 -19.47 25.99
CA ASP A 501 -8.67 -19.06 27.39
C ASP A 501 -8.97 -17.55 27.50
N PHE A 502 -8.28 -16.74 26.69
CA PHE A 502 -8.46 -15.28 26.68
C PHE A 502 -9.85 -14.85 26.16
N VAL A 503 -10.28 -15.39 25.02
CA VAL A 503 -11.60 -15.08 24.44
C VAL A 503 -12.72 -15.67 25.29
N GLY A 504 -12.51 -16.83 25.91
CA GLY A 504 -13.46 -17.49 26.80
C GLY A 504 -13.60 -16.86 28.20
N LYS A 505 -12.71 -15.95 28.59
CA LYS A 505 -12.74 -15.27 29.89
C LYS A 505 -14.04 -14.50 30.08
N LYS A 506 -14.76 -14.74 31.18
CA LYS A 506 -16.08 -14.12 31.46
C LYS A 506 -15.97 -12.61 31.77
N ASN A 507 -15.02 -12.25 32.63
CA ASN A 507 -14.82 -10.85 33.07
C ASN A 507 -13.59 -10.27 32.39
N LYS A 508 -13.80 -9.56 31.30
CA LYS A 508 -12.74 -8.88 30.54
C LYS A 508 -12.64 -7.41 30.96
N SER A 509 -11.43 -6.87 31.07
CA SER A 509 -11.23 -5.43 31.23
C SER A 509 -11.61 -4.68 29.95
N ASP A 510 -11.78 -3.34 30.05
CA ASP A 510 -12.06 -2.50 28.89
C ASP A 510 -10.96 -2.62 27.82
N PHE A 511 -9.70 -2.71 28.26
CA PHE A 511 -8.56 -2.95 27.38
C PHE A 511 -8.69 -4.29 26.63
N GLU A 512 -9.02 -5.37 27.34
CA GLU A 512 -9.16 -6.70 26.74
C GLU A 512 -10.34 -6.75 25.76
N GLN A 513 -11.47 -6.10 26.11
CA GLN A 513 -12.63 -6.00 25.22
C GLN A 513 -12.27 -5.22 23.94
N LYS A 514 -11.56 -4.12 24.09
CA LYS A 514 -11.12 -3.30 22.96
C LYS A 514 -10.14 -4.05 22.05
N LEU A 515 -9.16 -4.75 22.63
CA LEU A 515 -8.21 -5.55 21.88
C LEU A 515 -8.92 -6.64 21.06
N ILE A 516 -9.94 -7.30 21.65
CA ILE A 516 -10.76 -8.29 20.95
C ILE A 516 -11.55 -7.63 19.82
N SER A 517 -12.25 -6.52 20.10
CA SER A 517 -13.06 -5.84 19.08
C SER A 517 -12.26 -5.31 17.91
N ASP A 518 -11.02 -4.85 18.14
CA ASP A 518 -10.15 -4.29 17.09
C ASP A 518 -9.50 -5.37 16.22
N LYS A 519 -9.23 -6.54 16.81
CA LYS A 519 -8.38 -7.56 16.19
C LYS A 519 -9.12 -8.83 15.78
N ILE A 520 -10.32 -9.03 16.31
CA ILE A 520 -11.14 -10.21 16.03
C ILE A 520 -12.44 -9.74 15.38
N ALA A 521 -12.45 -9.77 14.06
CA ALA A 521 -13.64 -9.43 13.27
C ALA A 521 -14.63 -10.61 13.15
N SER A 522 -14.88 -11.33 14.25
CA SER A 522 -15.76 -12.49 14.25
C SER A 522 -16.68 -12.45 15.46
N ASP A 523 -17.97 -12.58 15.22
CA ASP A 523 -18.99 -12.72 16.26
C ASP A 523 -18.91 -14.08 16.98
N ASN A 524 -18.09 -15.01 16.47
CA ASN A 524 -17.95 -16.36 17.01
C ASN A 524 -16.50 -16.84 17.11
N ALA A 525 -15.63 -15.98 17.64
CA ALA A 525 -14.21 -16.22 17.77
C ALA A 525 -13.87 -17.56 18.47
N LEU A 526 -14.65 -17.97 19.48
CA LEU A 526 -14.44 -19.25 20.16
C LEU A 526 -14.69 -20.46 19.25
N ALA A 527 -15.74 -20.44 18.46
CA ALA A 527 -16.01 -21.53 17.51
C ALA A 527 -14.90 -21.63 16.47
N GLU A 528 -14.42 -20.48 15.96
CA GLU A 528 -13.29 -20.43 15.03
C GLU A 528 -12.01 -20.97 15.66
N LEU A 529 -11.72 -20.62 16.90
CA LEU A 529 -10.55 -21.15 17.63
C LEU A 529 -10.66 -22.66 17.85
N TYR A 530 -11.85 -23.16 18.13
CA TYR A 530 -12.08 -24.61 18.25
C TYR A 530 -11.92 -25.31 16.90
N ASP A 531 -12.40 -24.70 15.81
CA ASP A 531 -12.18 -25.20 14.44
C ASP A 531 -10.69 -25.22 14.08
N LEU A 532 -9.96 -24.14 14.33
CA LEU A 532 -8.52 -24.08 14.10
C LEU A 532 -7.76 -25.15 14.90
N LYS A 533 -8.17 -25.37 16.16
CA LYS A 533 -7.57 -26.40 17.00
C LYS A 533 -7.90 -27.81 16.51
N GLY A 534 -9.15 -28.06 16.14
CA GLY A 534 -9.55 -29.31 15.49
C GLY A 534 -8.78 -29.54 14.17
N THR A 535 -8.63 -28.49 13.37
CA THR A 535 -7.89 -28.53 12.08
C THR A 535 -6.39 -28.83 12.31
N HIS A 536 -5.79 -28.29 13.37
CA HIS A 536 -4.40 -28.60 13.75
C HIS A 536 -4.21 -30.10 14.01
N TYR A 537 -5.11 -30.71 14.79
CA TYR A 537 -5.06 -32.15 15.06
C TYR A 537 -5.38 -32.97 13.82
N PHE A 538 -6.38 -32.57 13.03
CA PHE A 538 -6.74 -33.25 11.80
C PHE A 538 -5.57 -33.27 10.79
N LYS A 539 -4.89 -32.17 10.65
CA LYS A 539 -3.69 -32.07 9.78
C LYS A 539 -2.58 -33.02 10.24
N LYS A 540 -2.43 -33.23 11.54
CA LYS A 540 -1.51 -34.20 12.14
C LYS A 540 -2.02 -35.65 12.07
N ASP A 541 -3.18 -35.86 11.48
CA ASP A 541 -3.85 -37.19 11.39
C ASP A 541 -4.33 -37.76 12.75
N ASP A 542 -4.39 -36.88 13.77
CA ASP A 542 -4.93 -37.18 15.10
C ASP A 542 -6.46 -36.95 15.08
N LEU A 543 -7.17 -37.93 14.52
CA LEU A 543 -8.60 -37.79 14.26
C LEU A 543 -9.45 -37.77 15.55
N GLU A 544 -8.97 -38.41 16.62
CA GLU A 544 -9.70 -38.46 17.89
C GLU A 544 -9.69 -37.10 18.58
N ASN A 545 -8.52 -36.46 18.68
CA ASN A 545 -8.44 -35.13 19.21
C ASN A 545 -9.14 -34.09 18.30
N ALA A 546 -9.02 -34.22 16.97
CA ALA A 546 -9.76 -33.39 16.04
C ALA A 546 -11.28 -33.44 16.28
N LEU A 547 -11.82 -34.65 16.48
CA LEU A 547 -13.25 -34.84 16.74
C LEU A 547 -13.72 -34.20 18.04
N ILE A 548 -12.91 -34.24 19.13
CA ILE A 548 -13.21 -33.56 20.39
C ILE A 548 -13.43 -32.08 20.18
N TRP A 549 -12.55 -31.43 19.42
CA TRP A 549 -12.64 -30.00 19.22
C TRP A 549 -13.73 -29.61 18.21
N TYR A 550 -13.95 -30.38 17.17
CA TYR A 550 -15.06 -30.13 16.23
C TYR A 550 -16.44 -30.30 16.87
N LYS A 551 -16.60 -31.19 17.87
CA LYS A 551 -17.83 -31.25 18.66
C LYS A 551 -18.10 -29.95 19.42
N LYS A 552 -17.06 -29.32 19.98
CA LYS A 552 -17.19 -28.01 20.61
C LYS A 552 -17.57 -26.91 19.63
N VAL A 553 -17.10 -26.97 18.40
CA VAL A 553 -17.54 -26.06 17.32
C VAL A 553 -19.04 -26.20 17.13
N ALA A 554 -19.54 -27.41 16.94
CA ALA A 554 -20.96 -27.69 16.71
C ALA A 554 -21.88 -27.17 17.84
N GLU A 555 -21.44 -27.29 19.08
CA GLU A 555 -22.16 -26.77 20.28
C GLU A 555 -22.28 -25.24 20.27
N ASN A 556 -21.30 -24.53 19.67
CA ASN A 556 -21.28 -23.07 19.62
C ASN A 556 -21.91 -22.48 18.34
N LEU A 557 -22.01 -23.27 17.27
CA LEU A 557 -22.61 -22.84 15.99
C LEU A 557 -24.17 -22.78 16.04
N ALA A 558 -24.79 -23.44 16.99
CA ALA A 558 -26.26 -23.49 17.10
C ALA A 558 -26.92 -22.09 17.25
N PHE A 559 -26.15 -21.07 17.56
CA PHE A 559 -26.61 -19.70 17.79
C PHE A 559 -26.20 -18.70 16.70
N LEU A 560 -25.51 -19.15 15.62
CA LEU A 560 -25.04 -18.26 14.57
C LEU A 560 -26.14 -17.98 13.54
N LYS A 561 -26.48 -16.72 13.42
CA LYS A 561 -27.19 -16.20 12.25
C LYS A 561 -26.25 -15.32 11.43
N GLN A 562 -26.09 -15.66 10.17
CA GLN A 562 -25.32 -14.86 9.22
C GLN A 562 -26.24 -13.94 8.45
N ARG A 563 -25.89 -12.66 8.40
CA ARG A 563 -26.59 -11.66 7.60
C ARG A 563 -25.91 -11.57 6.25
N SER A 564 -26.58 -12.04 5.19
CA SER A 564 -26.11 -11.92 3.81
C SER A 564 -27.06 -11.07 2.98
N TYR A 565 -26.52 -10.35 2.02
CA TYR A 565 -27.32 -9.57 1.10
C TYR A 565 -27.81 -10.48 -0.03
N ASP A 566 -29.12 -10.58 -0.18
CA ASP A 566 -29.76 -11.31 -1.27
C ASP A 566 -30.01 -10.34 -2.42
N TYR A 567 -29.24 -10.46 -3.48
CA TYR A 567 -29.32 -9.58 -4.65
C TYR A 567 -30.63 -9.74 -5.43
N ASP A 568 -31.28 -10.90 -5.36
CA ASP A 568 -32.56 -11.14 -6.03
C ASP A 568 -33.74 -10.49 -5.27
N LYS A 569 -33.60 -10.32 -3.97
CA LYS A 569 -34.59 -9.71 -3.10
C LYS A 569 -34.29 -8.27 -2.71
N ASP A 570 -33.12 -7.77 -3.13
CA ASP A 570 -32.61 -6.43 -2.75
C ASP A 570 -32.70 -6.18 -1.23
N ALA A 571 -32.37 -7.18 -0.44
CA ALA A 571 -32.52 -7.15 1.01
C ALA A 571 -31.49 -8.00 1.74
N TYR A 572 -31.17 -7.58 2.97
CA TYR A 572 -30.41 -8.44 3.89
C TYR A 572 -31.31 -9.55 4.43
N ILE A 573 -30.92 -10.79 4.21
CA ILE A 573 -31.57 -11.97 4.78
C ILE A 573 -30.67 -12.56 5.89
N GLU A 574 -31.31 -13.03 6.96
CA GLU A 574 -30.66 -13.85 7.97
C GLU A 574 -30.77 -15.31 7.54
N THR A 575 -29.63 -15.92 7.32
CA THR A 575 -29.52 -17.37 7.12
C THR A 575 -28.88 -17.99 8.33
N ASP A 576 -29.17 -19.27 8.59
CA ASP A 576 -28.43 -20.03 9.59
C ASP A 576 -26.94 -19.99 9.26
N GLY A 577 -26.13 -19.58 10.23
CA GLY A 577 -24.74 -19.26 9.99
C GLY A 577 -23.96 -20.44 9.45
N ILE A 578 -23.53 -20.30 8.21
CA ILE A 578 -22.56 -21.19 7.61
C ILE A 578 -21.18 -20.64 8.00
N PHE A 579 -20.53 -21.32 8.94
CA PHE A 579 -19.15 -21.06 9.21
C PHE A 579 -18.34 -21.53 7.99
N ASN A 580 -17.89 -20.57 7.16
CA ASN A 580 -17.09 -20.88 5.97
C ASN A 580 -15.85 -21.69 6.37
N GLY A 581 -15.73 -22.90 5.86
CA GLY A 581 -14.63 -23.81 6.14
C GLY A 581 -14.94 -24.93 7.12
N TYR A 582 -15.97 -24.80 7.97
CA TYR A 582 -16.41 -25.88 8.87
C TYR A 582 -17.58 -26.68 8.28
N SER A 583 -18.55 -26.03 7.66
CA SER A 583 -19.78 -26.61 7.12
C SER A 583 -19.74 -26.71 5.59
N ASN A 584 -20.68 -27.46 5.02
CA ASN A 584 -20.88 -27.60 3.58
C ASN A 584 -19.68 -28.17 2.78
N ILE A 585 -18.91 -29.06 3.41
CA ILE A 585 -17.84 -29.77 2.73
C ILE A 585 -18.48 -30.81 1.82
N SER A 586 -18.27 -30.68 0.51
CA SER A 586 -18.77 -31.62 -0.47
C SER A 586 -18.13 -33.01 -0.30
N ALA A 587 -18.93 -34.08 -0.41
CA ALA A 587 -18.40 -35.45 -0.52
C ALA A 587 -17.45 -35.65 -1.71
N GLY A 588 -17.41 -34.69 -2.64
CA GLY A 588 -16.40 -34.60 -3.69
C GLY A 588 -14.96 -34.56 -3.19
N ILE A 589 -14.71 -34.24 -1.91
CA ILE A 589 -13.39 -34.38 -1.28
C ILE A 589 -12.86 -35.84 -1.35
N PHE A 590 -13.75 -36.82 -1.46
CA PHE A 590 -13.45 -38.25 -1.65
C PHE A 590 -13.48 -38.68 -3.11
N SER A 591 -13.75 -37.78 -4.06
CA SER A 591 -13.86 -38.10 -5.47
C SER A 591 -12.52 -38.06 -6.19
N SER A 592 -12.28 -39.00 -7.09
CA SER A 592 -11.09 -39.04 -7.94
C SER A 592 -11.15 -38.09 -9.13
N LYS A 593 -12.30 -37.54 -9.45
CA LYS A 593 -12.54 -36.67 -10.58
C LYS A 593 -13.22 -35.40 -10.12
N VAL A 594 -12.44 -34.34 -10.06
CA VAL A 594 -12.91 -32.99 -9.84
C VAL A 594 -12.69 -32.22 -11.13
N GLN A 595 -13.76 -31.69 -11.71
CA GLN A 595 -13.67 -30.93 -12.95
C GLN A 595 -13.13 -29.52 -12.70
N THR A 596 -12.29 -29.04 -13.59
CA THR A 596 -11.61 -27.78 -13.49
C THR A 596 -12.50 -26.59 -13.86
N TYR A 597 -12.25 -25.53 -13.29
CA TYR A 597 -12.48 -24.08 -13.32
C TYR A 597 -13.44 -23.43 -14.35
N PHE A 598 -13.95 -24.08 -15.36
CA PHE A 598 -14.69 -23.39 -16.46
C PHE A 598 -16.11 -23.86 -16.66
N ASP A 599 -16.65 -24.72 -15.81
CA ASP A 599 -18.02 -25.18 -15.94
C ASP A 599 -18.88 -24.73 -14.77
N ASN A 600 -19.89 -23.92 -15.03
CA ASN A 600 -20.77 -23.31 -14.05
C ASN A 600 -21.73 -24.28 -13.33
N THR A 601 -21.59 -25.57 -13.54
CA THR A 601 -22.44 -26.58 -12.92
C THR A 601 -21.66 -27.47 -11.95
N VAL A 602 -21.56 -27.03 -10.71
CA VAL A 602 -20.91 -27.75 -9.60
C VAL A 602 -21.43 -29.17 -9.41
N GLU A 603 -22.65 -29.50 -9.83
CA GLU A 603 -23.24 -30.84 -9.71
C GLU A 603 -22.66 -31.86 -10.71
N GLN A 604 -22.12 -31.43 -11.84
CA GLN A 604 -21.49 -32.31 -12.82
C GLN A 604 -20.00 -32.56 -12.56
N ALA A 605 -19.40 -31.84 -11.61
CA ALA A 605 -17.96 -31.93 -11.31
C ALA A 605 -17.52 -33.27 -10.66
N PHE A 606 -18.45 -34.08 -10.19
CA PHE A 606 -18.14 -35.30 -9.43
C PHE A 606 -18.72 -36.53 -10.15
N SER A 607 -18.06 -37.00 -11.17
CA SER A 607 -18.51 -38.20 -11.88
C SER A 607 -18.12 -39.52 -11.20
N ASP A 608 -17.22 -39.45 -10.19
CA ASP A 608 -16.85 -40.65 -9.42
C ASP A 608 -17.63 -40.69 -8.09
N ASN A 609 -18.65 -41.54 -8.08
CA ASN A 609 -19.56 -41.68 -6.94
C ASN A 609 -19.17 -42.88 -6.02
N THR A 610 -17.91 -43.31 -5.99
CA THR A 610 -17.47 -44.44 -5.14
C THR A 610 -17.82 -44.23 -3.68
N TYR A 611 -17.84 -42.96 -3.21
CA TYR A 611 -18.25 -42.64 -1.83
C TYR A 611 -19.67 -43.02 -1.48
N THR A 612 -20.59 -43.13 -2.44
CA THR A 612 -21.98 -43.57 -2.19
C THR A 612 -22.09 -45.06 -1.76
N SER A 613 -21.00 -45.81 -1.84
CA SER A 613 -20.91 -47.14 -1.29
C SER A 613 -20.88 -47.19 0.26
N PHE A 614 -20.84 -45.98 0.90
CA PHE A 614 -20.76 -45.86 2.36
C PHE A 614 -21.84 -44.88 2.85
N ASP A 615 -22.87 -45.41 3.50
CA ASP A 615 -24.06 -44.67 3.95
C ASP A 615 -23.74 -43.55 4.92
N PHE A 616 -22.60 -43.61 5.62
CA PHE A 616 -22.15 -42.59 6.56
C PHE A 616 -21.50 -41.38 5.85
N ILE A 617 -21.23 -41.45 4.54
CA ILE A 617 -20.70 -40.29 3.76
C ILE A 617 -21.88 -39.60 3.09
N ARG A 618 -22.33 -38.51 3.68
CA ARG A 618 -23.41 -37.68 3.13
C ARG A 618 -22.89 -36.80 1.99
N LYS A 619 -23.77 -36.34 1.09
CA LYS A 619 -23.44 -35.45 -0.04
C LYS A 619 -22.74 -34.15 0.41
N SER A 620 -23.12 -33.62 1.57
CA SER A 620 -22.48 -32.50 2.25
C SER A 620 -22.20 -32.85 3.70
N LEU A 621 -21.05 -32.48 4.20
CA LEU A 621 -20.55 -32.79 5.53
C LEU A 621 -20.08 -31.51 6.23
N ASN A 622 -20.13 -31.48 7.55
CA ASN A 622 -19.29 -30.59 8.32
C ASN A 622 -17.98 -31.28 8.72
N LYS A 623 -17.01 -30.53 9.29
CA LYS A 623 -15.70 -31.10 9.66
C LYS A 623 -15.83 -32.23 10.70
N GLN A 624 -16.77 -32.15 11.65
CA GLN A 624 -17.03 -33.24 12.58
C GLN A 624 -17.43 -34.51 11.85
N GLN A 625 -18.45 -34.42 11.00
CA GLN A 625 -18.94 -35.55 10.20
C GLN A 625 -17.88 -36.13 9.28
N LEU A 626 -17.05 -35.24 8.70
CA LEU A 626 -15.92 -35.65 7.86
C LEU A 626 -14.89 -36.47 8.66
N VAL A 627 -14.53 -36.01 9.87
CA VAL A 627 -13.60 -36.76 10.74
C VAL A 627 -14.21 -38.10 11.17
N GLU A 628 -15.49 -38.12 11.51
CA GLU A 628 -16.20 -39.37 11.82
C GLU A 628 -16.16 -40.35 10.62
N ALA A 629 -16.39 -39.85 9.41
CA ALA A 629 -16.27 -40.64 8.19
C ALA A 629 -14.83 -41.13 7.95
N MET A 630 -13.83 -40.29 8.18
CA MET A 630 -12.41 -40.66 8.08
C MET A 630 -12.03 -41.78 9.05
N ILE A 631 -12.50 -41.70 10.29
CA ILE A 631 -12.29 -42.76 11.32
C ILE A 631 -12.90 -44.07 10.85
N GLN A 632 -14.15 -44.06 10.36
CA GLN A 632 -14.80 -45.24 9.86
C GLN A 632 -14.10 -45.83 8.60
N LEU A 633 -13.73 -44.95 7.65
CA LEU A 633 -12.98 -45.39 6.45
C LEU A 633 -11.63 -46.04 6.83
N LYS A 634 -10.87 -45.47 7.78
CA LYS A 634 -9.60 -46.04 8.25
C LYS A 634 -9.81 -47.42 8.88
N LYS A 635 -10.87 -47.60 9.67
CA LYS A 635 -11.21 -48.88 10.25
C LYS A 635 -11.53 -49.91 9.16
N MET A 636 -12.32 -49.57 8.17
CA MET A 636 -12.70 -50.44 7.07
C MET A 636 -11.52 -50.74 6.15
N ALA A 637 -10.66 -49.76 5.89
CA ALA A 637 -9.46 -49.87 5.08
C ALA A 637 -8.43 -50.92 5.60
N ALA A 638 -8.53 -51.28 6.89
CA ALA A 638 -7.72 -52.34 7.46
C ALA A 638 -8.14 -53.77 7.02
N GLY A 639 -9.33 -53.94 6.44
CA GLY A 639 -9.82 -55.20 5.91
C GLY A 639 -9.14 -55.68 4.61
N LYS A 640 -9.66 -56.78 4.06
CA LYS A 640 -9.12 -57.40 2.82
C LYS A 640 -10.20 -57.67 1.76
N ASP A 641 -11.38 -57.15 1.93
CA ASP A 641 -12.53 -57.28 1.04
C ASP A 641 -12.65 -56.07 0.07
N GLU A 642 -13.63 -56.12 -0.81
CA GLU A 642 -13.86 -55.05 -1.79
C GLU A 642 -14.28 -53.74 -1.11
N GLN A 643 -14.92 -53.79 0.06
CA GLN A 643 -15.24 -52.57 0.83
C GLN A 643 -13.98 -51.95 1.39
N ALA A 644 -13.03 -52.76 1.84
CA ALA A 644 -11.72 -52.27 2.24
C ALA A 644 -10.94 -51.61 1.09
N ALA A 645 -11.03 -52.18 -0.12
CA ALA A 645 -10.42 -51.61 -1.31
C ALA A 645 -11.02 -50.22 -1.62
N LYS A 646 -12.35 -50.09 -1.61
CA LYS A 646 -13.06 -48.82 -1.80
C LYS A 646 -12.70 -47.80 -0.72
N ALA A 647 -12.63 -48.23 0.55
CA ALA A 647 -12.24 -47.34 1.66
C ALA A 647 -10.82 -46.82 1.49
N ASN A 648 -9.87 -47.66 1.09
CA ASN A 648 -8.51 -47.23 0.76
C ASN A 648 -8.51 -46.22 -0.42
N PHE A 649 -9.30 -46.49 -1.46
CA PHE A 649 -9.41 -45.57 -2.60
C PHE A 649 -9.94 -44.19 -2.17
N LEU A 650 -10.97 -44.10 -1.32
CA LEU A 650 -11.52 -42.87 -0.84
C LEU A 650 -10.53 -42.10 0.07
N LEU A 651 -9.80 -42.82 0.93
CA LEU A 651 -8.75 -42.22 1.75
C LEU A 651 -7.62 -41.64 0.86
N GLY A 652 -7.21 -42.37 -0.17
CA GLY A 652 -6.27 -41.85 -1.17
C GLY A 652 -6.76 -40.58 -1.81
N ASN A 653 -8.03 -40.53 -2.24
CA ASN A 653 -8.63 -39.33 -2.82
C ASN A 653 -8.66 -38.16 -1.83
N PHE A 654 -9.02 -38.41 -0.56
CA PHE A 654 -9.02 -37.37 0.46
C PHE A 654 -7.63 -36.76 0.64
N TYR A 655 -6.59 -37.58 0.86
CA TYR A 655 -5.24 -37.08 1.05
C TYR A 655 -4.67 -36.40 -0.20
N TYR A 656 -5.00 -36.88 -1.40
CA TYR A 656 -4.63 -36.20 -2.64
C TYR A 656 -5.34 -34.86 -2.79
N ASN A 657 -6.66 -34.85 -2.61
CA ASN A 657 -7.48 -33.63 -2.79
C ASN A 657 -7.17 -32.54 -1.78
N THR A 658 -6.73 -32.90 -0.59
CA THR A 658 -6.29 -31.95 0.45
C THR A 658 -4.79 -31.68 0.43
N SER A 659 -4.06 -32.27 -0.51
CA SER A 659 -2.66 -31.93 -0.76
C SER A 659 -2.55 -30.59 -1.48
N HIS A 660 -1.34 -30.08 -1.53
CA HIS A 660 -0.96 -28.90 -2.26
C HIS A 660 -1.46 -28.82 -3.72
N TRP A 661 -1.50 -29.96 -4.41
CA TRP A 661 -1.92 -30.08 -5.80
C TRP A 661 -3.41 -30.41 -5.96
N GLY A 662 -4.07 -30.69 -4.85
CA GLY A 662 -5.46 -31.09 -4.85
C GLY A 662 -6.45 -29.95 -4.99
N TYR A 663 -7.66 -30.28 -5.37
CA TYR A 663 -8.75 -29.30 -5.49
C TYR A 663 -9.14 -28.67 -4.14
N TYR A 664 -9.06 -29.43 -3.06
CA TYR A 664 -9.36 -28.99 -1.70
C TYR A 664 -8.11 -28.60 -0.91
N ARG A 665 -7.06 -28.12 -1.55
CA ARG A 665 -5.79 -27.71 -0.92
C ARG A 665 -5.93 -26.66 0.19
N ASN A 666 -6.94 -25.81 0.13
CA ASN A 666 -7.22 -24.82 1.17
C ASN A 666 -7.98 -25.38 2.36
N PHE A 667 -8.34 -26.69 2.37
CA PHE A 667 -9.13 -27.28 3.44
C PHE A 667 -8.51 -27.13 4.83
N PHE A 668 -7.21 -27.23 4.92
CA PHE A 668 -6.49 -27.08 6.19
C PHE A 668 -6.04 -25.65 6.49
N TYR A 669 -6.50 -24.63 5.76
CA TYR A 669 -6.12 -23.21 5.87
C TYR A 669 -4.64 -22.90 5.69
N TYR A 670 -3.82 -23.91 5.67
CA TYR A 670 -2.37 -23.85 5.81
C TYR A 670 -1.66 -23.66 4.51
N GLU A 671 -2.33 -23.92 3.42
CA GLU A 671 -1.67 -23.92 2.15
C GLU A 671 -2.00 -22.62 1.44
N PRO A 672 -0.98 -21.79 1.17
CA PRO A 672 -1.20 -20.60 0.38
C PRO A 672 -1.84 -21.01 -0.95
N GLY A 673 -2.85 -20.30 -1.38
CA GLY A 673 -3.50 -20.53 -2.68
C GLY A 673 -2.49 -20.49 -3.83
N ASN A 674 -2.84 -21.04 -4.99
CA ASN A 674 -1.95 -21.16 -6.16
C ASN A 674 -1.20 -19.87 -6.53
N TYR A 675 -1.78 -18.71 -6.29
CA TYR A 675 -1.15 -17.42 -6.53
C TYR A 675 0.07 -17.21 -5.63
N TYR A 676 -0.04 -17.62 -4.38
CA TYR A 676 1.07 -17.51 -3.41
C TYR A 676 2.16 -18.53 -3.68
N LEU A 677 1.79 -19.70 -4.15
CA LEU A 677 2.75 -20.76 -4.43
C LEU A 677 3.57 -20.49 -5.69
N SER A 678 2.95 -19.98 -6.75
CA SER A 678 3.68 -19.54 -7.94
C SER A 678 4.66 -18.42 -7.61
N TYR A 679 4.30 -17.53 -6.68
CA TYR A 679 5.17 -16.46 -6.20
C TYR A 679 6.32 -17.00 -5.33
N LEU A 680 6.04 -17.94 -4.44
CA LEU A 680 7.04 -18.56 -3.57
C LEU A 680 8.02 -19.46 -4.31
N TYR A 681 7.55 -20.26 -5.25
CA TYR A 681 8.41 -21.16 -6.04
C TYR A 681 9.15 -20.44 -7.16
N GLY A 682 8.57 -19.38 -7.73
CA GLY A 682 9.20 -18.62 -8.82
C GLY A 682 10.39 -17.75 -8.42
N TYR A 683 10.60 -17.50 -7.11
CA TYR A 683 11.62 -16.57 -6.63
C TYR A 683 12.64 -17.19 -5.65
N ASN A 684 12.76 -18.50 -5.57
CA ASN A 684 13.70 -19.18 -4.65
C ASN A 684 13.58 -18.70 -3.19
N THR A 685 12.39 -18.27 -2.77
CA THR A 685 12.17 -17.81 -1.41
C THR A 685 11.87 -19.00 -0.53
N THR A 686 12.70 -19.21 0.46
CA THR A 686 12.45 -20.23 1.47
C THR A 686 11.15 -19.90 2.21
N PRO A 687 10.38 -20.90 2.68
CA PRO A 687 9.13 -20.71 3.42
C PRO A 687 9.19 -19.80 4.64
N ASN A 688 10.42 -19.52 5.13
CA ASN A 688 10.66 -18.60 6.24
C ASN A 688 10.46 -17.11 5.88
N THR A 689 10.22 -16.78 4.60
CA THR A 689 9.99 -15.38 4.18
C THR A 689 8.57 -14.89 4.40
N ILE A 690 7.65 -15.76 4.78
CA ILE A 690 6.27 -15.34 5.08
C ILE A 690 6.16 -15.13 6.58
N LYS A 691 6.58 -14.14 7.05
CA LYS A 691 6.41 -13.51 7.96
C LYS A 691 6.43 -12.83 9.04
N LYS A 692 6.07 -12.12 9.42
CA LYS A 692 6.09 -11.29 10.59
C LYS A 692 6.68 -12.01 11.78
N THR A 693 7.78 -11.72 12.04
CA THR A 693 8.35 -10.93 13.02
C THR A 693 8.46 -11.48 14.42
N TYR A 694 7.75 -12.36 14.93
CA TYR A 694 7.80 -12.79 16.32
C TYR A 694 7.70 -14.30 16.49
N ASN A 695 8.07 -15.08 15.46
CA ASN A 695 8.02 -16.54 15.49
C ASN A 695 6.69 -17.11 16.03
N TYR A 696 5.57 -16.46 15.69
CA TYR A 696 4.27 -17.03 15.99
C TYR A 696 3.98 -18.29 15.15
N ASN A 697 4.74 -18.53 14.12
CA ASN A 697 4.61 -19.72 13.30
C ASN A 697 5.44 -20.85 13.93
N GLU A 698 4.81 -21.96 14.21
CA GLU A 698 5.54 -23.20 14.42
C GLU A 698 6.25 -23.56 13.13
N GLY A 699 7.47 -23.16 13.00
CA GLY A 699 8.39 -23.48 11.90
C GLY A 699 7.73 -23.76 10.54
N ALA A 700 8.30 -23.38 9.48
CA ALA A 700 7.80 -23.52 8.12
C ALA A 700 7.50 -24.96 7.66
N GLY A 701 6.81 -25.70 8.47
CA GLY A 701 6.21 -26.98 8.10
C GLY A 701 5.06 -26.83 7.08
N LEU A 702 4.95 -25.68 6.44
CA LEU A 702 3.91 -25.36 5.45
C LEU A 702 3.89 -26.33 4.27
N ILE A 703 5.01 -26.91 3.93
CA ILE A 703 5.16 -27.72 2.70
C ILE A 703 5.26 -29.21 3.00
N THR A 704 5.38 -29.62 4.25
CA THR A 704 5.61 -31.00 4.62
C THR A 704 4.34 -31.76 5.00
N SER A 705 3.20 -31.47 4.40
CA SER A 705 2.15 -32.48 4.43
C SER A 705 2.59 -33.64 3.54
N ASN A 706 2.97 -34.75 4.12
CA ASN A 706 3.29 -35.99 3.38
C ASN A 706 2.02 -36.59 2.74
N ASN A 707 1.04 -35.74 2.41
CA ASN A 707 -0.25 -36.14 1.87
C ASN A 707 -0.16 -36.83 0.49
N PRO A 708 0.69 -36.39 -0.45
CA PRO A 708 0.86 -37.10 -1.72
C PRO A 708 1.41 -38.52 -1.51
N GLN A 709 2.35 -38.72 -0.57
CA GLN A 709 2.85 -40.07 -0.27
C GLN A 709 1.79 -40.93 0.40
N LYS A 710 1.05 -40.38 1.38
CA LYS A 710 -0.06 -41.09 2.01
C LYS A 710 -1.13 -41.47 0.99
N ALA A 711 -1.48 -40.57 0.10
CA ALA A 711 -2.43 -40.81 -0.96
C ALA A 711 -1.95 -41.95 -1.88
N TYR A 712 -0.70 -41.90 -2.30
CA TYR A 712 -0.07 -42.95 -3.11
C TYR A 712 -0.19 -44.33 -2.43
N ASP A 713 0.20 -44.42 -1.16
CA ASP A 713 0.20 -45.67 -0.40
C ASP A 713 -1.23 -46.26 -0.31
N PHE A 714 -2.25 -45.41 -0.07
CA PHE A 714 -3.65 -45.82 -0.03
C PHE A 714 -4.14 -46.33 -1.41
N PHE A 715 -3.75 -45.64 -2.48
CA PHE A 715 -4.14 -46.09 -3.83
C PHE A 715 -3.49 -47.45 -4.20
N ILE A 716 -2.21 -47.63 -3.87
CA ILE A 716 -1.54 -48.93 -4.12
C ILE A 716 -2.20 -50.04 -3.29
N LYS A 717 -2.58 -49.73 -2.06
CA LYS A 717 -3.29 -50.69 -1.21
C LYS A 717 -4.68 -51.02 -1.78
N ALA A 718 -5.42 -50.01 -2.25
CA ALA A 718 -6.71 -50.25 -2.89
C ALA A 718 -6.59 -51.15 -4.11
N GLU A 719 -5.59 -50.93 -4.98
CA GLU A 719 -5.32 -51.78 -6.12
C GLU A 719 -5.00 -53.25 -5.73
N SER A 720 -4.18 -53.43 -4.68
CA SER A 720 -3.75 -54.74 -4.24
C SER A 720 -4.88 -55.59 -3.64
N ILE A 721 -5.90 -54.94 -3.05
CA ILE A 721 -7.01 -55.61 -2.37
C ILE A 721 -8.18 -55.89 -3.33
N SER A 722 -8.48 -54.92 -4.22
CA SER A 722 -9.69 -55.02 -5.07
C SER A 722 -9.67 -56.24 -5.99
N SER A 723 -10.83 -56.82 -6.17
CA SER A 723 -11.09 -57.80 -7.25
C SER A 723 -11.58 -57.13 -8.53
N ASN A 724 -12.01 -55.85 -8.45
CA ASN A 724 -12.58 -55.10 -9.56
C ASN A 724 -11.50 -54.40 -10.39
N ASN A 725 -11.30 -54.77 -11.64
CA ASN A 725 -10.29 -54.21 -12.53
C ASN A 725 -10.52 -52.70 -12.84
N GLU A 726 -11.76 -52.22 -12.83
CA GLU A 726 -12.06 -50.80 -13.02
C GLU A 726 -11.56 -49.99 -11.80
N LEU A 727 -11.80 -50.47 -10.57
CA LEU A 727 -11.28 -49.83 -9.37
C LEU A 727 -9.74 -49.87 -9.28
N LYS A 728 -9.13 -51.00 -9.72
CA LYS A 728 -7.67 -51.12 -9.84
C LYS A 728 -7.09 -50.08 -10.79
N ALA A 729 -7.68 -49.97 -12.00
CA ALA A 729 -7.25 -48.98 -13.00
C ALA A 729 -7.37 -47.54 -12.48
N LYS A 730 -8.50 -47.23 -11.83
CA LYS A 730 -8.69 -45.93 -11.15
C LYS A 730 -7.60 -45.65 -10.10
N SER A 731 -7.35 -46.62 -9.25
CA SER A 731 -6.34 -46.52 -8.19
C SER A 731 -4.94 -46.25 -8.73
N VAL A 732 -4.54 -46.99 -9.76
CA VAL A 732 -3.24 -46.80 -10.42
C VAL A 732 -3.12 -45.44 -11.08
N PHE A 733 -4.18 -44.96 -11.73
CA PHE A 733 -4.16 -43.66 -12.35
C PHE A 733 -4.07 -42.54 -11.29
N GLN A 734 -4.79 -42.62 -10.16
CA GLN A 734 -4.67 -41.67 -9.08
C GLN A 734 -3.28 -41.72 -8.44
N ALA A 735 -2.69 -42.91 -8.27
CA ALA A 735 -1.30 -43.04 -7.82
C ALA A 735 -0.31 -42.34 -8.77
N SER A 736 -0.57 -42.34 -10.07
CA SER A 736 0.26 -41.61 -11.05
C SER A 736 0.23 -40.10 -10.90
N LYS A 737 -0.86 -39.54 -10.35
CA LYS A 737 -0.92 -38.12 -10.01
C LYS A 737 -0.02 -37.81 -8.81
N CYS A 738 -0.04 -38.72 -7.80
CA CYS A 738 0.84 -38.57 -6.66
C CYS A 738 2.33 -38.67 -7.05
N GLU A 739 2.69 -39.50 -8.04
CA GLU A 739 4.06 -39.53 -8.58
C GLU A 739 4.52 -38.16 -9.09
N LEU A 740 3.63 -37.46 -9.80
CA LEU A 740 3.93 -36.12 -10.32
C LEU A 740 4.16 -35.12 -9.19
N ASP A 741 3.27 -35.16 -8.19
CA ASP A 741 3.40 -34.28 -7.01
C ASP A 741 4.68 -34.55 -6.24
N LEU A 742 5.02 -35.82 -6.02
CA LEU A 742 6.24 -36.22 -5.33
C LEU A 742 7.51 -35.89 -6.12
N PHE A 743 7.43 -35.89 -7.44
CA PHE A 743 8.53 -35.49 -8.30
C PHE A 743 8.83 -33.98 -8.12
N PHE A 744 7.81 -33.13 -8.20
CA PHE A 744 7.98 -31.69 -8.01
C PHE A 744 8.28 -31.28 -6.57
N SER A 745 7.88 -32.08 -5.57
CA SER A 745 8.15 -31.79 -4.15
C SER A 745 9.61 -31.97 -3.75
N LYS A 746 10.45 -32.58 -4.58
CA LYS A 746 11.86 -32.86 -4.27
C LYS A 746 12.82 -31.66 -4.42
N GLY A 747 12.28 -30.47 -4.61
CA GLY A 747 13.00 -29.20 -4.45
C GLY A 747 14.01 -28.81 -5.52
N ASP A 748 14.46 -29.76 -6.32
CA ASP A 748 15.49 -29.54 -7.37
C ASP A 748 14.87 -29.40 -8.77
N ASN A 749 13.57 -29.54 -8.87
CA ASN A 749 12.85 -29.53 -10.14
C ASN A 749 12.06 -28.23 -10.26
N ASP A 750 12.46 -27.40 -11.19
CA ASP A 750 11.77 -26.16 -11.50
C ASP A 750 10.40 -26.45 -12.15
N TYR A 751 9.33 -26.13 -11.45
CA TYR A 751 7.94 -26.32 -11.93
C TYR A 751 7.65 -25.58 -13.27
N PHE A 752 8.41 -24.53 -13.54
CA PHE A 752 8.31 -23.73 -14.77
C PHE A 752 9.54 -23.88 -15.70
N GLY A 753 10.45 -24.81 -15.38
CA GLY A 753 11.66 -25.01 -16.16
C GLY A 753 11.36 -25.53 -17.57
N TYR A 754 11.65 -24.72 -18.54
CA TYR A 754 11.68 -25.08 -19.96
C TYR A 754 12.91 -25.93 -20.31
N GLY A 755 13.50 -26.64 -19.35
CA GLY A 755 14.70 -27.43 -19.53
C GLY A 755 14.45 -28.89 -19.93
N ASP A 756 15.54 -29.64 -20.11
CA ASP A 756 15.51 -31.06 -20.45
C ASP A 756 14.82 -31.97 -19.41
N ASP A 757 14.63 -31.49 -18.17
CA ASP A 757 13.93 -32.18 -17.10
C ASP A 757 12.45 -32.44 -17.40
N TYR A 758 11.83 -31.66 -18.27
CA TYR A 758 10.45 -31.89 -18.73
C TYR A 758 10.31 -33.24 -19.43
N LYS A 759 11.35 -33.74 -20.10
CA LYS A 759 11.39 -35.06 -20.74
C LYS A 759 11.33 -36.20 -19.74
N LEU A 760 11.85 -36.00 -18.52
CA LEU A 760 11.83 -36.99 -17.45
C LEU A 760 10.41 -37.31 -16.98
N LEU A 761 9.48 -36.35 -17.06
CA LEU A 761 8.08 -36.54 -16.67
C LEU A 761 7.35 -37.63 -17.50
N TYR A 762 7.87 -37.95 -18.66
CA TYR A 762 7.25 -38.94 -19.58
C TYR A 762 8.03 -40.26 -19.68
N SER A 763 9.15 -40.34 -18.94
CA SER A 763 9.93 -41.60 -18.95
C SER A 763 9.24 -42.70 -18.14
N THR A 764 9.48 -43.95 -18.53
CA THR A 764 8.99 -45.11 -17.77
C THR A 764 9.57 -45.20 -16.35
N SER A 765 10.75 -44.66 -16.14
CA SER A 765 11.41 -44.62 -14.81
C SER A 765 10.75 -43.63 -13.86
N THR A 766 10.27 -42.48 -14.36
CA THR A 766 9.63 -41.42 -13.53
C THR A 766 8.10 -41.59 -13.48
N ARG A 767 7.50 -42.36 -14.38
CA ARG A 767 6.06 -42.61 -14.47
C ARG A 767 5.72 -44.12 -14.43
N PRO A 768 6.19 -44.86 -13.42
CA PRO A 768 5.92 -46.32 -13.33
C PRO A 768 4.42 -46.66 -13.25
N MET A 769 3.58 -45.78 -12.71
CA MET A 769 2.13 -46.00 -12.63
C MET A 769 1.45 -45.87 -13.99
N PHE A 770 1.91 -45.00 -14.87
CA PHE A 770 1.43 -44.96 -16.28
C PHE A 770 1.79 -46.25 -17.00
N LYS A 771 3.01 -46.78 -16.78
CA LYS A 771 3.40 -48.07 -17.33
C LYS A 771 2.50 -49.20 -16.79
N ARG A 772 2.29 -49.27 -15.47
CA ARG A 772 1.44 -50.27 -14.82
C ARG A 772 -0.01 -50.19 -15.29
N LEU A 773 -0.56 -48.98 -15.50
CA LEU A 773 -1.89 -48.75 -16.02
C LEU A 773 -2.04 -49.33 -17.43
N LYS A 774 -1.06 -49.07 -18.30
CA LYS A 774 -1.02 -49.58 -19.68
C LYS A 774 -0.91 -51.10 -19.72
N ASP A 775 0.05 -51.67 -18.98
CA ASP A 775 0.38 -53.10 -19.11
C ASP A 775 -0.71 -54.00 -18.49
N ASN A 776 -1.32 -53.58 -17.38
CA ASN A 776 -2.23 -54.43 -16.61
C ASN A 776 -3.71 -54.11 -16.81
N TYR A 777 -4.07 -52.88 -17.25
CA TYR A 777 -5.48 -52.44 -17.22
C TYR A 777 -5.96 -51.84 -18.54
N SER A 778 -5.26 -52.04 -19.66
CA SER A 778 -5.59 -51.51 -20.98
C SER A 778 -6.96 -51.91 -21.52
N GLN A 779 -7.55 -52.97 -21.00
CA GLN A 779 -8.87 -53.47 -21.39
C GLN A 779 -10.03 -52.83 -20.62
N THR A 780 -9.76 -52.07 -19.57
CA THR A 780 -10.78 -51.42 -18.73
C THR A 780 -11.45 -50.22 -19.45
N ALA A 781 -12.70 -49.98 -19.14
CA ALA A 781 -13.40 -48.80 -19.66
C ALA A 781 -12.72 -47.52 -19.17
N TYR A 782 -12.25 -47.51 -17.93
CA TYR A 782 -11.55 -46.38 -17.37
C TYR A 782 -10.21 -46.05 -18.07
N TYR A 783 -9.44 -47.05 -18.47
CA TYR A 783 -8.24 -46.86 -19.29
C TYR A 783 -8.57 -46.13 -20.60
N LYS A 784 -9.60 -46.55 -21.31
CA LYS A 784 -10.02 -45.93 -22.57
C LYS A 784 -10.46 -44.49 -22.36
N GLU A 785 -11.15 -44.19 -21.25
CA GLU A 785 -11.52 -42.86 -20.87
C GLU A 785 -10.29 -41.98 -20.64
N ILE A 786 -9.31 -42.44 -19.84
CA ILE A 786 -8.08 -41.69 -19.56
C ILE A 786 -7.23 -41.49 -20.81
N GLN A 787 -7.16 -42.51 -21.68
CA GLN A 787 -6.45 -42.40 -22.95
C GLN A 787 -7.05 -41.29 -23.85
N SER A 788 -8.36 -41.05 -23.77
CA SER A 788 -9.03 -40.00 -24.54
C SER A 788 -8.94 -38.62 -23.86
N ASN A 789 -8.88 -38.52 -22.54
CA ASN A 789 -9.12 -37.29 -21.81
C ASN A 789 -7.87 -36.73 -21.06
N CYS A 790 -6.86 -37.56 -20.82
CA CYS A 790 -5.64 -37.11 -20.12
C CYS A 790 -4.50 -36.82 -21.09
N ASN A 791 -4.15 -35.58 -21.28
CA ASN A 791 -3.05 -35.18 -22.15
C ASN A 791 -1.68 -35.73 -21.69
N TYR A 792 -1.40 -35.76 -20.39
CA TYR A 792 -0.15 -36.36 -19.87
C TYR A 792 -0.04 -37.83 -20.23
N PHE A 793 -1.12 -38.59 -20.10
CA PHE A 793 -1.12 -40.00 -20.48
C PHE A 793 -1.05 -40.23 -22.00
N LYS A 794 -1.69 -39.34 -22.80
CA LYS A 794 -1.53 -39.36 -24.28
C LYS A 794 -0.06 -39.15 -24.67
N TYR A 795 0.60 -38.15 -24.09
CA TYR A 795 2.02 -37.90 -24.35
C TYR A 795 2.89 -39.13 -23.96
N TYR A 796 2.67 -39.67 -22.77
CA TYR A 796 3.36 -40.86 -22.33
C TYR A 796 3.20 -42.04 -23.34
N LEU A 797 2.02 -42.26 -23.92
CA LEU A 797 1.76 -43.30 -24.89
C LEU A 797 2.43 -43.01 -26.24
N GLN A 798 2.57 -41.75 -26.62
CA GLN A 798 3.12 -41.34 -27.92
C GLN A 798 4.65 -41.32 -27.92
N PHE A 799 5.27 -40.83 -26.86
CA PHE A 799 6.69 -40.50 -26.88
C PHE A 799 7.60 -41.57 -26.28
N ARG A 800 7.09 -42.52 -25.50
CA ARG A 800 7.83 -43.69 -24.96
C ARG A 800 9.33 -43.46 -24.71
N LEU A 801 9.69 -42.46 -23.92
CA LEU A 801 11.08 -42.18 -23.57
C LEU A 801 11.60 -43.11 -22.46
#